data_c282d8125c741c0f05b6871b61bc7769
#
_entry.id   c282d8125c741c0f05b6871b61bc7769
#
_cell.length_a   1.000
_cell.length_b   1.000
_cell.length_c   1.000
_cell.angle_alpha   90.00
_cell.angle_beta   90.00
_cell.angle_gamma   90.00
#
_symmetry.space_group_name_H-M   'P 1'
#
loop_
_entity.id
_entity.type
_entity.pdbx_description
1 polymer ?
#
loop_
_entity_poly.entity_id
_entity_poly.type
_entity_poly.pdbx_seq_one_letter_code
_entity_poly.pdbx_strand_id
1 'polypeptide(L)'
;MKTWKKFLPDVVVIAVFAIISFAYFFVPITQGKILYQHDASAGVGAAQEMTEYQNRTGETTRWTNSIFGGMPTYQMSPSYQSTDGLSQVMNAYHLWLPDNVWFLFAYLLGFYILLRAFDFRQSLAALGSVMWAFSSYFLIIIAAGHLWKVMALAYLPPMIAGVVLAYRGRYLSGFIVTALFTAFEIKANHVQMTYYYLFIILFMVIGYLVKSIREKQLAVFLKATGVLAAAALIGIAINLSSLYHTWQYQKESMRGKSELVKKDAANQTSSGLDRDYITQWSYGIDETLTLLVPDAKGGASVPLSKNATAMAKADPQIQSMIPQLYDAFPQYFGTQPGTSGPVYVGAFVLFLFILGLFIVKGPLKWALLAATVLSILLAWGHNFMGFTNFFLDYIPMYAKFRTVASILVIAEFTIPLLAALALKKIVDEPDVLSKQMKFAYISLALTAGVAALIALFPDMMGPFVSEQERQMVGSIQGMDGGTARTILANISDMRAAMVSSDAWRSVIIILIGFALLFAYKLKKLRADYMIAALLVLCLVDMWQVGKRYLNDEMFVPKSERDMPQQPTATDIEINKDKSLDYRVLNFASNTFNENETSYFHKSIGGYHPAKLRRYQEMVDAYIVPEMQKAMQAIAAKGGNMQQVDGVKLFPVLNMLNTKYFIFPLQGGATIPLKNIYAQGNGWFVDKIDYVADANAEYAEVGKIDVRHEAVADKQFEAVLGQAKANDSTATVKLDKYEPNNLQYTVNSKNGGIVVFSEIYYPGWKATVDGQSVELGRVNYILRAVNVKPGKHIVVLDFHPTSISTTETIAYISIVILLLAIAGAGYMEWKKK
;
A
#
# COMPACT_ATOMS: atom_id res chain seq x y z
N MET A 1 9.25 43.69 -16.13
CA MET A 1 7.87 43.81 -15.61
C MET A 1 6.78 43.12 -16.44
N LYS A 2 6.89 42.99 -17.80
CA LYS A 2 5.83 42.33 -18.61
C LYS A 2 5.72 40.80 -18.43
N THR A 3 6.81 40.09 -18.09
CA THR A 3 6.85 38.62 -18.03
C THR A 3 6.16 38.06 -16.79
N TRP A 4 6.22 38.76 -15.65
CA TRP A 4 5.63 38.34 -14.38
C TRP A 4 4.10 38.35 -14.43
N LYS A 5 3.50 39.32 -15.14
CA LYS A 5 2.02 39.37 -15.31
C LYS A 5 1.45 38.14 -16.04
N LYS A 6 2.27 37.42 -16.83
CA LYS A 6 1.83 36.23 -17.55
C LYS A 6 1.62 35.04 -16.63
N PHE A 7 2.39 34.92 -15.54
CA PHE A 7 2.33 33.81 -14.59
C PHE A 7 1.41 34.09 -13.40
N LEU A 8 0.99 35.37 -13.21
CA LEU A 8 0.14 35.75 -12.08
C LEU A 8 -1.15 34.90 -11.95
N PRO A 9 -1.89 34.58 -13.03
CA PRO A 9 -3.07 33.72 -12.91
C PRO A 9 -2.77 32.31 -12.44
N ASP A 10 -1.63 31.72 -12.83
CA ASP A 10 -1.21 30.40 -12.36
C ASP A 10 -0.83 30.47 -10.87
N VAL A 11 -0.13 31.50 -10.42
CA VAL A 11 0.21 31.74 -9.01
C VAL A 11 -1.05 31.89 -8.15
N VAL A 12 -2.06 32.61 -8.66
CA VAL A 12 -3.36 32.74 -7.94
C VAL A 12 -4.04 31.39 -7.78
N VAL A 13 -4.09 30.56 -8.83
CA VAL A 13 -4.67 29.22 -8.74
C VAL A 13 -3.91 28.35 -7.74
N ILE A 14 -2.59 28.37 -7.74
CA ILE A 14 -1.76 27.61 -6.78
C ILE A 14 -2.05 28.08 -5.34
N ALA A 15 -2.16 29.39 -5.11
CA ALA A 15 -2.54 29.93 -3.80
C ALA A 15 -3.95 29.46 -3.37
N VAL A 16 -4.91 29.47 -4.30
CA VAL A 16 -6.27 28.94 -4.04
C VAL A 16 -6.23 27.45 -3.69
N PHE A 17 -5.39 26.64 -4.35
CA PHE A 17 -5.22 25.23 -3.99
C PHE A 17 -4.67 25.04 -2.57
N ALA A 18 -3.69 25.84 -2.17
CA ALA A 18 -3.19 25.83 -0.80
C ALA A 18 -4.31 26.20 0.20
N ILE A 19 -5.11 27.23 -0.09
CA ILE A 19 -6.25 27.64 0.74
C ILE A 19 -7.29 26.52 0.84
N ILE A 20 -7.68 25.90 -0.28
CA ILE A 20 -8.63 24.77 -0.30
C ILE A 20 -8.10 23.61 0.58
N SER A 21 -6.80 23.27 0.43
CA SER A 21 -6.17 22.21 1.20
C SER A 21 -6.13 22.51 2.69
N PHE A 22 -5.79 23.75 3.08
CA PHE A 22 -5.88 24.18 4.47
C PHE A 22 -7.31 24.19 5.00
N ALA A 23 -8.27 24.64 4.20
CA ALA A 23 -9.69 24.68 4.60
C ALA A 23 -10.23 23.27 4.86
N TYR A 24 -9.81 22.28 4.10
CA TYR A 24 -10.23 20.89 4.30
C TYR A 24 -9.75 20.33 5.66
N PHE A 25 -8.55 20.71 6.09
CA PHE A 25 -7.93 20.29 7.35
C PHE A 25 -7.89 21.39 8.41
N PHE A 26 -8.74 22.41 8.30
CA PHE A 26 -8.69 23.62 9.15
C PHE A 26 -8.83 23.28 10.64
N VAL A 27 -9.85 22.50 11.00
CA VAL A 27 -10.15 22.18 12.40
C VAL A 27 -8.99 21.42 13.08
N PRO A 28 -8.51 20.28 12.54
CA PRO A 28 -7.39 19.57 13.18
C PRO A 28 -6.09 20.39 13.24
N ILE A 29 -5.79 21.20 12.21
CA ILE A 29 -4.58 22.02 12.22
C ILE A 29 -4.63 23.09 13.31
N THR A 30 -5.74 23.80 13.43
CA THR A 30 -5.89 24.85 14.44
C THR A 30 -5.91 24.29 15.87
N GLN A 31 -6.28 23.03 16.04
CA GLN A 31 -6.23 22.32 17.30
C GLN A 31 -4.89 21.61 17.57
N GLY A 32 -3.92 21.72 16.68
CA GLY A 32 -2.63 21.02 16.78
C GLY A 32 -2.74 19.49 16.75
N LYS A 33 -3.82 18.96 16.17
CA LYS A 33 -4.07 17.53 16.05
C LYS A 33 -3.45 16.95 14.77
N ILE A 34 -3.15 15.66 14.81
CA ILE A 34 -2.60 14.90 13.70
C ILE A 34 -3.50 13.71 13.40
N LEU A 35 -3.47 13.28 12.15
CA LEU A 35 -4.20 12.08 11.74
C LEU A 35 -3.56 10.83 12.37
N TYR A 36 -4.36 10.07 13.14
CA TYR A 36 -3.95 8.76 13.63
C TYR A 36 -4.12 7.72 12.52
N GLN A 37 -3.04 7.06 12.18
CA GLN A 37 -2.99 6.10 11.08
C GLN A 37 -2.35 4.81 11.60
N HIS A 38 -3.12 3.73 11.64
CA HIS A 38 -2.65 2.43 12.15
C HIS A 38 -1.37 1.96 11.44
N ASP A 39 -1.35 1.99 10.10
CA ASP A 39 -0.19 1.55 9.31
C ASP A 39 1.07 2.40 9.56
N ALA A 40 0.89 3.72 9.76
CA ALA A 40 2.01 4.60 10.09
C ALA A 40 2.55 4.31 11.49
N SER A 41 1.68 4.10 12.47
CA SER A 41 2.07 3.70 13.84
C SER A 41 2.77 2.34 13.86
N ALA A 42 2.24 1.34 13.14
CA ALA A 42 2.88 0.04 12.99
C ALA A 42 4.28 0.14 12.34
N GLY A 43 4.44 1.06 11.37
CA GLY A 43 5.74 1.33 10.75
C GLY A 43 6.80 1.82 11.74
N VAL A 44 6.42 2.61 12.73
CA VAL A 44 7.34 3.10 13.79
C VAL A 44 7.89 1.95 14.62
N GLY A 45 7.03 1.02 15.07
CA GLY A 45 7.46 -0.14 15.85
C GLY A 45 8.42 -1.05 15.08
N ALA A 46 8.13 -1.32 13.80
CA ALA A 46 9.02 -2.12 12.96
C ALA A 46 10.37 -1.45 12.70
N ALA A 47 10.43 -0.12 12.66
CA ALA A 47 11.62 0.66 12.34
C ALA A 47 12.49 1.01 13.57
N GLN A 48 12.09 0.65 14.78
CA GLN A 48 12.73 1.11 16.01
C GLN A 48 14.23 0.80 16.06
N GLU A 49 14.62 -0.45 15.84
CA GLU A 49 16.04 -0.86 15.87
C GLU A 49 16.90 -0.13 14.82
N MET A 50 16.33 0.08 13.62
CA MET A 50 17.01 0.85 12.55
C MET A 50 17.20 2.30 12.95
N THR A 51 16.18 2.91 13.56
CA THR A 51 16.22 4.29 14.02
C THR A 51 17.24 4.47 15.14
N GLU A 52 17.29 3.56 16.10
CA GLU A 52 18.29 3.56 17.17
C GLU A 52 19.72 3.38 16.61
N TYR A 53 19.89 2.45 15.66
CA TYR A 53 21.19 2.24 15.00
C TYR A 53 21.64 3.51 14.26
N GLN A 54 20.75 4.13 13.49
CA GLN A 54 21.06 5.36 12.75
C GLN A 54 21.36 6.54 13.68
N ASN A 55 20.60 6.71 14.75
CA ASN A 55 20.83 7.78 15.73
C ASN A 55 22.18 7.64 16.44
N ARG A 56 22.64 6.40 16.68
CA ARG A 56 23.89 6.10 17.36
C ARG A 56 25.12 6.16 16.45
N THR A 57 24.99 5.68 15.19
CA THR A 57 26.12 5.51 14.28
C THR A 57 26.16 6.54 13.15
N GLY A 58 25.04 7.18 12.83
CA GLY A 58 24.84 8.00 11.63
C GLY A 58 24.67 7.18 10.34
N GLU A 59 24.70 5.85 10.41
CA GLU A 59 24.58 4.95 9.26
C GLU A 59 23.20 4.29 9.16
N THR A 60 22.79 3.94 7.96
CA THR A 60 21.54 3.19 7.72
C THR A 60 21.82 1.70 7.64
N THR A 61 21.27 0.91 8.55
CA THR A 61 21.31 -0.55 8.43
C THR A 61 20.40 -1.08 7.33
N ARG A 62 20.81 -2.14 6.66
CA ARG A 62 20.00 -2.85 5.65
C ARG A 62 19.39 -4.15 6.17
N TRP A 63 19.50 -4.38 7.48
CA TRP A 63 18.90 -5.49 8.19
C TRP A 63 18.32 -5.04 9.51
N THR A 64 17.23 -5.65 9.94
CA THR A 64 16.65 -5.48 11.28
C THR A 64 16.24 -6.82 11.86
N ASN A 65 16.34 -6.96 13.17
CA ASN A 65 15.82 -8.10 13.95
C ASN A 65 14.55 -7.73 14.75
N SER A 66 14.01 -6.52 14.59
CA SER A 66 12.81 -6.06 15.30
C SER A 66 11.61 -6.94 15.07
N ILE A 67 11.41 -7.45 13.85
CA ILE A 67 10.25 -8.26 13.46
C ILE A 67 10.66 -9.55 12.74
N PHE A 68 9.83 -10.59 12.87
CA PHE A 68 9.98 -11.88 12.20
C PHE A 68 11.32 -12.55 12.45
N GLY A 69 11.96 -12.26 13.59
CA GLY A 69 13.29 -12.77 13.91
C GLY A 69 14.42 -12.28 13.00
N GLY A 70 14.13 -11.41 12.05
CA GLY A 70 15.09 -10.76 11.17
C GLY A 70 14.67 -10.70 9.71
N MET A 71 14.82 -9.50 9.09
CA MET A 71 14.56 -9.29 7.67
C MET A 71 15.31 -8.07 7.11
N PRO A 72 15.51 -8.01 5.77
CA PRO A 72 16.05 -6.82 5.12
C PRO A 72 15.15 -5.59 5.25
N THR A 73 15.76 -4.41 5.37
CA THR A 73 15.04 -3.13 5.56
C THR A 73 14.67 -2.41 4.26
N TYR A 74 14.90 -3.02 3.11
CA TYR A 74 14.70 -2.39 1.79
C TYR A 74 13.29 -1.85 1.54
N GLN A 75 12.27 -2.42 2.20
CA GLN A 75 10.88 -1.98 2.12
C GLN A 75 10.36 -1.35 3.43
N MET A 76 11.22 -1.16 4.42
CA MET A 76 10.88 -0.48 5.68
C MET A 76 11.40 0.94 5.69
N SER A 77 12.63 1.15 5.25
CA SER A 77 13.26 2.46 5.09
C SER A 77 14.03 2.50 3.77
N PRO A 78 13.33 2.79 2.66
CA PRO A 78 13.94 2.84 1.33
C PRO A 78 14.76 4.13 1.10
N SER A 79 15.42 4.64 2.15
CA SER A 79 16.26 5.84 2.09
C SER A 79 17.65 5.51 1.55
N TYR A 80 18.12 6.33 0.61
CA TYR A 80 19.44 6.28 0.00
C TYR A 80 19.98 7.69 -0.17
N GLN A 81 21.27 7.90 0.03
CA GLN A 81 21.87 9.25 0.01
C GLN A 81 21.59 10.00 -1.29
N SER A 82 21.67 9.31 -2.44
CA SER A 82 21.35 9.90 -3.75
C SER A 82 19.92 10.43 -3.86
N THR A 83 18.97 9.79 -3.20
CA THR A 83 17.56 10.16 -3.27
C THR A 83 17.11 11.04 -2.11
N ASP A 84 17.90 11.16 -1.05
CA ASP A 84 17.55 12.03 0.09
C ASP A 84 17.57 13.51 -0.32
N GLY A 85 18.47 13.90 -1.22
CA GLY A 85 18.45 15.23 -1.84
C GLY A 85 17.16 15.57 -2.60
N LEU A 86 16.49 14.57 -3.20
CA LEU A 86 15.19 14.76 -3.85
C LEU A 86 14.11 15.19 -2.86
N SER A 87 14.21 14.82 -1.60
CA SER A 87 13.23 15.23 -0.58
C SER A 87 13.13 16.73 -0.46
N GLN A 88 14.23 17.49 -0.59
CA GLN A 88 14.20 18.94 -0.55
C GLN A 88 13.48 19.52 -1.77
N VAL A 89 13.66 18.93 -2.95
CA VAL A 89 12.97 19.35 -4.19
C VAL A 89 11.48 18.99 -4.11
N MET A 90 11.14 17.85 -3.53
CA MET A 90 9.77 17.46 -3.26
C MET A 90 9.10 18.42 -2.27
N ASN A 91 9.77 18.78 -1.17
CA ASN A 91 9.27 19.75 -0.20
C ASN A 91 9.03 21.13 -0.83
N ALA A 92 9.92 21.57 -1.73
CA ALA A 92 9.71 22.80 -2.49
C ALA A 92 8.49 22.70 -3.41
N TYR A 93 8.27 21.57 -4.07
CA TYR A 93 7.06 21.29 -4.86
C TYR A 93 5.80 21.32 -4.02
N HIS A 94 5.87 20.86 -2.77
CA HIS A 94 4.76 20.89 -1.80
C HIS A 94 4.64 22.21 -1.05
N LEU A 95 5.46 23.21 -1.35
CA LEU A 95 5.52 24.51 -0.65
C LEU A 95 5.76 24.38 0.86
N TRP A 96 6.44 23.31 1.32
CA TRP A 96 6.66 23.01 2.74
C TRP A 96 5.37 23.02 3.58
N LEU A 97 4.23 22.70 2.96
CA LEU A 97 2.95 22.60 3.65
C LEU A 97 2.96 21.45 4.68
N PRO A 98 2.21 21.55 5.77
CA PRO A 98 2.08 20.48 6.76
C PRO A 98 1.60 19.16 6.15
N ASP A 99 1.93 18.04 6.81
CA ASP A 99 1.40 16.71 6.45
C ASP A 99 -0.13 16.76 6.30
N ASN A 100 -0.69 15.88 5.47
CA ASN A 100 -2.07 15.85 5.01
C ASN A 100 -2.48 17.04 4.13
N VAL A 101 -2.15 18.29 4.48
CA VAL A 101 -2.42 19.47 3.65
C VAL A 101 -1.69 19.37 2.32
N TRP A 102 -0.38 19.05 2.35
CA TRP A 102 0.40 18.94 1.13
C TRP A 102 -0.04 17.75 0.26
N PHE A 103 -0.62 16.67 0.82
CA PHE A 103 -1.16 15.58 0.03
C PHE A 103 -2.27 16.05 -0.91
N LEU A 104 -3.29 16.72 -0.36
CA LEU A 104 -4.38 17.27 -1.16
C LEU A 104 -3.90 18.38 -2.11
N PHE A 105 -2.99 19.24 -1.64
CA PHE A 105 -2.37 20.27 -2.47
C PHE A 105 -1.61 19.66 -3.66
N ALA A 106 -0.83 18.59 -3.44
CA ALA A 106 -0.07 17.93 -4.50
C ALA A 106 -0.99 17.24 -5.52
N TYR A 107 -2.12 16.68 -5.09
CA TYR A 107 -3.15 16.19 -5.99
C TYR A 107 -3.69 17.32 -6.88
N LEU A 108 -4.12 18.42 -6.29
CA LEU A 108 -4.62 19.59 -7.05
C LEU A 108 -3.58 20.13 -8.02
N LEU A 109 -2.36 20.34 -7.55
CA LEU A 109 -1.27 20.90 -8.36
C LEU A 109 -0.83 19.94 -9.46
N GLY A 110 -0.72 18.65 -9.16
CA GLY A 110 -0.30 17.63 -10.13
C GLY A 110 -1.22 17.55 -11.33
N PHE A 111 -2.54 17.51 -11.09
CA PHE A 111 -3.52 17.45 -12.17
C PHE A 111 -3.65 18.80 -12.90
N TYR A 112 -3.44 19.92 -12.20
CA TYR A 112 -3.35 21.24 -12.81
C TYR A 112 -2.19 21.30 -13.82
N ILE A 113 -1.01 20.84 -13.47
CA ILE A 113 0.14 20.77 -14.37
C ILE A 113 -0.20 19.94 -15.61
N LEU A 114 -0.89 18.80 -15.44
CA LEU A 114 -1.34 17.95 -16.54
C LEU A 114 -2.29 18.72 -17.49
N LEU A 115 -3.31 19.38 -16.95
CA LEU A 115 -4.26 20.13 -17.77
C LEU A 115 -3.62 21.33 -18.46
N ARG A 116 -2.65 21.99 -17.80
CA ARG A 116 -1.84 23.06 -18.44
C ARG A 116 -0.98 22.50 -19.60
N ALA A 117 -0.49 21.26 -19.49
CA ALA A 117 0.20 20.61 -20.62
C ALA A 117 -0.75 20.35 -21.82
N PHE A 118 -2.05 20.20 -21.58
CA PHE A 118 -3.10 20.15 -22.61
C PHE A 118 -3.60 21.54 -23.09
N ASP A 119 -2.91 22.64 -22.72
CA ASP A 119 -3.27 24.04 -23.03
C ASP A 119 -4.66 24.46 -22.52
N PHE A 120 -5.04 23.98 -21.33
CA PHE A 120 -6.23 24.51 -20.67
C PHE A 120 -5.96 25.93 -20.15
N ARG A 121 -6.97 26.80 -20.20
CA ARG A 121 -6.92 28.05 -19.44
C ARG A 121 -6.97 27.78 -17.94
N GLN A 122 -6.43 28.70 -17.14
CA GLN A 122 -6.20 28.49 -15.70
C GLN A 122 -7.46 28.10 -14.93
N SER A 123 -8.57 28.82 -15.11
CA SER A 123 -9.83 28.56 -14.40
C SER A 123 -10.41 27.18 -14.72
N LEU A 124 -10.30 26.74 -15.98
CA LEU A 124 -10.79 25.44 -16.40
C LEU A 124 -9.86 24.30 -15.92
N ALA A 125 -8.55 24.56 -15.90
CA ALA A 125 -7.60 23.64 -15.32
C ALA A 125 -7.82 23.48 -13.80
N ALA A 126 -8.14 24.57 -13.09
CA ALA A 126 -8.48 24.53 -11.67
C ALA A 126 -9.73 23.67 -11.40
N LEU A 127 -10.80 23.86 -12.19
CA LEU A 127 -12.01 23.01 -12.11
C LEU A 127 -11.66 21.53 -12.31
N GLY A 128 -10.92 21.21 -13.38
CA GLY A 128 -10.51 19.82 -13.65
C GLY A 128 -9.64 19.23 -12.53
N SER A 129 -8.80 20.04 -11.88
CA SER A 129 -8.00 19.60 -10.74
C SER A 129 -8.86 19.23 -9.53
N VAL A 130 -9.92 20.02 -9.26
CA VAL A 130 -10.89 19.68 -8.19
C VAL A 130 -11.64 18.40 -8.53
N MET A 131 -12.09 18.24 -9.79
CA MET A 131 -12.78 17.02 -10.24
C MET A 131 -11.96 15.75 -10.04
N TRP A 132 -10.63 15.83 -10.06
CA TRP A 132 -9.76 14.69 -9.84
C TRP A 132 -9.35 14.55 -8.37
N ALA A 133 -8.81 15.62 -7.77
CA ALA A 133 -8.19 15.57 -6.46
C ALA A 133 -9.15 15.22 -5.31
N PHE A 134 -10.45 15.45 -5.49
CA PHE A 134 -11.50 15.13 -4.54
C PHE A 134 -12.23 13.82 -4.83
N SER A 135 -11.74 12.99 -5.78
CA SER A 135 -12.22 11.60 -5.87
C SER A 135 -12.04 10.91 -4.52
N SER A 136 -13.08 10.20 -4.06
CA SER A 136 -13.16 9.74 -2.66
C SER A 136 -12.00 8.84 -2.26
N TYR A 137 -11.53 7.99 -3.16
CA TYR A 137 -10.45 7.05 -2.87
C TYR A 137 -9.15 7.76 -2.45
N PHE A 138 -8.83 8.92 -3.02
CA PHE A 138 -7.62 9.66 -2.67
C PHE A 138 -7.66 10.17 -1.23
N LEU A 139 -8.83 10.53 -0.73
CA LEU A 139 -9.03 10.94 0.66
C LEU A 139 -9.08 9.73 1.59
N ILE A 140 -9.71 8.63 1.15
CA ILE A 140 -9.77 7.36 1.88
C ILE A 140 -8.38 6.79 2.15
N ILE A 141 -7.47 6.79 1.17
CA ILE A 141 -6.12 6.27 1.37
C ILE A 141 -5.25 7.17 2.25
N ILE A 142 -5.55 8.48 2.33
CA ILE A 142 -4.93 9.37 3.32
C ILE A 142 -5.39 8.96 4.72
N ALA A 143 -6.71 8.76 4.91
CA ALA A 143 -7.27 8.30 6.18
C ALA A 143 -6.69 6.95 6.63
N ALA A 144 -6.54 6.01 5.70
CA ALA A 144 -6.01 4.67 5.96
C ALA A 144 -4.49 4.63 6.25
N GLY A 145 -3.76 5.73 6.01
CA GLY A 145 -2.31 5.78 6.24
C GLY A 145 -1.45 5.17 5.13
N HIS A 146 -2.01 4.93 3.95
CA HIS A 146 -1.27 4.41 2.81
C HIS A 146 -0.40 5.49 2.14
N LEU A 147 0.50 6.11 2.91
CA LEU A 147 1.22 7.33 2.51
C LEU A 147 2.04 7.18 1.24
N TRP A 148 2.69 6.04 1.03
CA TRP A 148 3.46 5.79 -0.20
C TRP A 148 2.55 5.73 -1.43
N LYS A 149 1.34 5.18 -1.29
CA LYS A 149 0.33 5.18 -2.34
C LYS A 149 -0.16 6.60 -2.63
N VAL A 150 -0.41 7.40 -1.58
CA VAL A 150 -0.80 8.81 -1.69
C VAL A 150 0.24 9.60 -2.49
N MET A 151 1.51 9.45 -2.13
CA MET A 151 2.61 10.14 -2.82
C MET A 151 2.75 9.70 -4.28
N ALA A 152 2.74 8.39 -4.56
CA ALA A 152 2.82 7.89 -5.92
C ALA A 152 1.70 8.47 -6.80
N LEU A 153 0.46 8.43 -6.32
CA LEU A 153 -0.69 9.00 -7.05
C LEU A 153 -0.57 10.51 -7.27
N ALA A 154 0.01 11.26 -6.32
CA ALA A 154 0.19 12.72 -6.46
C ALA A 154 1.19 13.10 -7.57
N TYR A 155 2.20 12.27 -7.82
CA TYR A 155 3.24 12.56 -8.82
C TYR A 155 2.93 12.03 -10.23
N LEU A 156 1.95 11.16 -10.36
CA LEU A 156 1.58 10.55 -11.64
C LEU A 156 1.00 11.53 -12.66
N PRO A 157 0.06 12.45 -12.33
CA PRO A 157 -0.44 13.41 -13.29
C PRO A 157 0.64 14.32 -13.88
N PRO A 158 1.56 14.91 -13.08
CA PRO A 158 2.64 15.72 -13.67
C PRO A 158 3.64 14.87 -14.48
N MET A 159 3.88 13.60 -14.15
CA MET A 159 4.66 12.70 -14.98
C MET A 159 4.01 12.53 -16.37
N ILE A 160 2.69 12.29 -16.41
CA ILE A 160 1.92 12.19 -17.66
C ILE A 160 1.90 13.55 -18.40
N ALA A 161 1.93 14.69 -17.68
CA ALA A 161 2.09 15.99 -18.32
C ALA A 161 3.37 16.08 -19.15
N GLY A 162 4.47 15.52 -18.67
CA GLY A 162 5.71 15.41 -19.43
C GLY A 162 5.53 14.58 -20.72
N VAL A 163 4.78 13.49 -20.66
CA VAL A 163 4.43 12.68 -21.85
C VAL A 163 3.64 13.53 -22.86
N VAL A 164 2.63 14.24 -22.39
CA VAL A 164 1.82 15.14 -23.24
C VAL A 164 2.67 16.23 -23.89
N LEU A 165 3.56 16.88 -23.12
CA LEU A 165 4.46 17.92 -23.62
C LEU A 165 5.37 17.39 -24.73
N ALA A 166 5.95 16.21 -24.58
CA ALA A 166 6.83 15.60 -25.56
C ALA A 166 6.09 15.31 -26.88
N TYR A 167 4.89 14.70 -26.83
CA TYR A 167 4.09 14.45 -28.04
C TYR A 167 3.52 15.71 -28.68
N ARG A 168 3.52 16.83 -27.96
CA ARG A 168 3.19 18.17 -28.48
C ARG A 168 4.41 18.93 -29.01
N GLY A 169 5.56 18.27 -29.15
CA GLY A 169 6.79 18.83 -29.69
C GLY A 169 7.62 19.65 -28.69
N ARG A 170 7.21 19.75 -27.43
CA ARG A 170 7.96 20.45 -26.37
C ARG A 170 8.96 19.48 -25.72
N TYR A 171 9.92 18.98 -26.51
CA TYR A 171 10.77 17.84 -26.14
C TYR A 171 11.57 18.05 -24.86
N LEU A 172 12.23 19.21 -24.69
CA LEU A 172 13.06 19.49 -23.51
C LEU A 172 12.22 19.58 -22.23
N SER A 173 11.10 20.31 -22.29
CA SER A 173 10.18 20.40 -21.16
C SER A 173 9.56 19.03 -20.85
N GLY A 174 9.19 18.27 -21.88
CA GLY A 174 8.71 16.90 -21.76
C GLY A 174 9.74 15.99 -21.09
N PHE A 175 11.02 16.06 -21.51
CA PHE A 175 12.11 15.32 -20.89
C PHE A 175 12.27 15.64 -19.40
N ILE A 176 12.40 16.93 -19.06
CA ILE A 176 12.65 17.38 -17.69
C ILE A 176 11.49 16.97 -16.77
N VAL A 177 10.25 17.26 -17.18
CA VAL A 177 9.06 16.98 -16.36
C VAL A 177 8.88 15.47 -16.19
N THR A 178 9.03 14.67 -17.26
CA THR A 178 8.94 13.21 -17.16
C THR A 178 10.05 12.66 -16.26
N ALA A 179 11.31 13.06 -16.45
CA ALA A 179 12.42 12.52 -15.65
C ALA A 179 12.28 12.87 -14.16
N LEU A 180 11.93 14.13 -13.84
CA LEU A 180 11.77 14.59 -12.47
C LEU A 180 10.61 13.87 -11.76
N PHE A 181 9.42 13.83 -12.39
CA PHE A 181 8.26 13.22 -11.73
C PHE A 181 8.29 11.69 -11.78
N THR A 182 8.99 11.06 -12.72
CA THR A 182 9.34 9.64 -12.64
C THR A 182 10.24 9.38 -11.44
N ALA A 183 11.23 10.24 -11.17
CA ALA A 183 12.08 10.10 -10.00
C ALA A 183 11.29 10.26 -8.68
N PHE A 184 10.38 11.22 -8.61
CA PHE A 184 9.51 11.41 -7.43
C PHE A 184 8.55 10.24 -7.22
N GLU A 185 7.95 9.76 -8.29
CA GLU A 185 6.99 8.67 -8.26
C GLU A 185 7.62 7.36 -7.79
N ILE A 186 8.81 7.02 -8.31
CA ILE A 186 9.54 5.83 -7.86
C ILE A 186 10.02 5.98 -6.41
N LYS A 187 10.49 7.18 -6.01
CA LYS A 187 10.87 7.46 -4.62
C LYS A 187 9.70 7.29 -3.64
N ALA A 188 8.46 7.50 -4.09
CA ALA A 188 7.26 7.20 -3.29
C ALA A 188 7.12 5.72 -2.93
N ASN A 189 7.89 4.83 -3.55
CA ASN A 189 8.06 3.41 -3.23
C ASN A 189 6.77 2.58 -3.27
N HIS A 190 5.80 2.93 -4.11
CA HIS A 190 4.57 2.16 -4.29
C HIS A 190 4.46 1.56 -5.69
N VAL A 191 5.24 0.49 -5.95
CA VAL A 191 5.43 -0.15 -7.27
C VAL A 191 4.10 -0.55 -7.94
N GLN A 192 3.08 -0.93 -7.18
CA GLN A 192 1.77 -1.31 -7.72
C GLN A 192 1.06 -0.14 -8.40
N MET A 193 1.12 1.07 -7.82
CA MET A 193 0.52 2.26 -8.44
C MET A 193 1.29 2.66 -9.70
N THR A 194 2.63 2.68 -9.63
CA THR A 194 3.50 2.86 -10.81
C THR A 194 3.10 1.92 -11.92
N TYR A 195 2.96 0.63 -11.63
CA TYR A 195 2.60 -0.40 -12.59
C TYR A 195 1.21 -0.17 -13.23
N TYR A 196 0.21 0.20 -12.45
CA TYR A 196 -1.13 0.48 -12.98
C TYR A 196 -1.14 1.69 -13.91
N TYR A 197 -0.35 2.70 -13.63
CA TYR A 197 -0.25 3.88 -14.49
C TYR A 197 0.53 3.62 -15.79
N LEU A 198 1.37 2.59 -15.85
CA LEU A 198 1.94 2.16 -17.13
C LEU A 198 0.86 1.75 -18.13
N PHE A 199 -0.28 1.20 -17.69
CA PHE A 199 -1.41 0.94 -18.58
C PHE A 199 -1.99 2.25 -19.16
N ILE A 200 -2.14 3.30 -18.34
CA ILE A 200 -2.62 4.61 -18.83
C ILE A 200 -1.64 5.14 -19.88
N ILE A 201 -0.35 5.15 -19.56
CA ILE A 201 0.70 5.63 -20.47
C ILE A 201 0.67 4.82 -21.78
N LEU A 202 0.58 3.49 -21.68
CA LEU A 202 0.50 2.60 -22.84
C LEU A 202 -0.68 2.95 -23.74
N PHE A 203 -1.89 3.08 -23.19
CA PHE A 203 -3.07 3.45 -23.97
C PHE A 203 -2.96 4.85 -24.56
N MET A 204 -2.42 5.81 -23.83
CA MET A 204 -2.17 7.16 -24.35
C MET A 204 -1.14 7.16 -25.48
N VAL A 205 -0.05 6.42 -25.35
CA VAL A 205 0.99 6.25 -26.40
C VAL A 205 0.38 5.62 -27.64
N ILE A 206 -0.45 4.59 -27.50
CA ILE A 206 -1.21 4.01 -28.63
C ILE A 206 -2.13 5.07 -29.25
N GLY A 207 -2.81 5.88 -28.47
CA GLY A 207 -3.64 6.98 -28.97
C GLY A 207 -2.82 8.00 -29.78
N TYR A 208 -1.64 8.40 -29.29
CA TYR A 208 -0.72 9.28 -30.02
C TYR A 208 -0.14 8.61 -31.27
N LEU A 209 0.17 7.32 -31.23
CA LEU A 209 0.62 6.56 -32.42
C LEU A 209 -0.45 6.56 -33.50
N VAL A 210 -1.70 6.23 -33.16
CA VAL A 210 -2.82 6.22 -34.11
C VAL A 210 -3.03 7.62 -34.71
N LYS A 211 -2.92 8.67 -33.89
CA LYS A 211 -2.99 10.07 -34.35
C LYS A 211 -1.87 10.34 -35.35
N SER A 212 -0.65 9.98 -34.99
CA SER A 212 0.56 10.25 -35.78
C SER A 212 0.54 9.53 -37.13
N ILE A 213 0.03 8.28 -37.18
CA ILE A 213 -0.17 7.55 -38.43
C ILE A 213 -1.19 8.26 -39.31
N ARG A 214 -2.34 8.71 -38.75
CA ARG A 214 -3.39 9.40 -39.49
C ARG A 214 -2.92 10.75 -40.07
N GLU A 215 -2.08 11.44 -39.30
CA GLU A 215 -1.53 12.76 -39.66
C GLU A 215 -0.20 12.67 -40.43
N LYS A 216 0.29 11.45 -40.72
CA LYS A 216 1.58 11.19 -41.41
C LYS A 216 2.79 11.82 -40.69
N GLN A 217 2.79 11.82 -39.37
CA GLN A 217 3.82 12.43 -38.50
C GLN A 217 4.59 11.40 -37.66
N LEU A 218 4.82 10.18 -38.21
CA LEU A 218 5.44 9.08 -37.46
C LEU A 218 6.85 9.43 -36.95
N ALA A 219 7.63 10.24 -37.71
CA ALA A 219 8.96 10.68 -37.27
C ALA A 219 8.90 11.55 -36.01
N VAL A 220 7.87 12.43 -35.90
CA VAL A 220 7.62 13.25 -34.69
C VAL A 220 7.28 12.38 -33.51
N PHE A 221 6.42 11.36 -33.72
CA PHE A 221 6.07 10.39 -32.69
C PHE A 221 7.30 9.62 -32.20
N LEU A 222 8.11 9.06 -33.10
CA LEU A 222 9.32 8.31 -32.73
C LEU A 222 10.32 9.17 -31.96
N LYS A 223 10.50 10.43 -32.37
CA LYS A 223 11.36 11.40 -31.65
C LYS A 223 10.85 11.67 -30.24
N ALA A 224 9.55 11.91 -30.09
CA ALA A 224 8.93 12.12 -28.77
C ALA A 224 9.08 10.88 -27.88
N THR A 225 8.81 9.69 -28.43
CA THR A 225 8.95 8.42 -27.71
C THR A 225 10.40 8.18 -27.27
N GLY A 226 11.39 8.46 -28.13
CA GLY A 226 12.82 8.36 -27.77
C GLY A 226 13.20 9.32 -26.62
N VAL A 227 12.70 10.55 -26.64
CA VAL A 227 12.90 11.53 -25.58
C VAL A 227 12.28 11.04 -24.27
N LEU A 228 11.07 10.51 -24.32
CA LEU A 228 10.38 9.97 -23.13
C LEU A 228 11.07 8.73 -22.56
N ALA A 229 11.57 7.84 -23.42
CA ALA A 229 12.34 6.67 -23.00
C ALA A 229 13.63 7.11 -22.28
N ALA A 230 14.36 8.09 -22.83
CA ALA A 230 15.54 8.65 -22.16
C ALA A 230 15.19 9.32 -20.81
N ALA A 231 14.09 10.08 -20.76
CA ALA A 231 13.62 10.70 -19.53
C ALA A 231 13.26 9.67 -18.44
N ALA A 232 12.52 8.61 -18.83
CA ALA A 232 12.14 7.53 -17.94
C ALA A 232 13.39 6.80 -17.41
N LEU A 233 14.37 6.51 -18.28
CA LEU A 233 15.63 5.87 -17.88
C LEU A 233 16.41 6.73 -16.86
N ILE A 234 16.45 8.05 -17.01
CA ILE A 234 17.08 8.94 -16.02
C ILE A 234 16.30 8.93 -14.70
N GLY A 235 14.96 9.03 -14.73
CA GLY A 235 14.14 8.95 -13.51
C GLY A 235 14.27 7.61 -12.77
N ILE A 236 14.35 6.50 -13.51
CA ILE A 236 14.62 5.15 -12.98
C ILE A 236 16.03 5.08 -12.39
N ALA A 237 17.04 5.56 -13.12
CA ALA A 237 18.43 5.49 -12.70
C ALA A 237 18.73 6.33 -11.45
N ILE A 238 18.02 7.43 -11.22
CA ILE A 238 18.08 8.21 -9.98
C ILE A 238 17.66 7.39 -8.76
N ASN A 239 16.74 6.43 -8.94
CA ASN A 239 16.25 5.53 -7.88
C ASN A 239 16.81 4.10 -8.00
N LEU A 240 17.92 3.91 -8.72
CA LEU A 240 18.42 2.56 -9.02
C LEU A 240 18.71 1.75 -7.76
N SER A 241 19.24 2.38 -6.71
CA SER A 241 19.51 1.71 -5.43
C SER A 241 18.24 1.07 -4.84
N SER A 242 17.16 1.84 -4.74
CA SER A 242 15.88 1.35 -4.22
C SER A 242 15.30 0.24 -5.10
N LEU A 243 15.25 0.46 -6.42
CA LEU A 243 14.67 -0.50 -7.36
C LEU A 243 15.46 -1.81 -7.41
N TYR A 244 16.80 -1.74 -7.48
CA TYR A 244 17.64 -2.92 -7.56
C TYR A 244 17.51 -3.79 -6.31
N HIS A 245 17.61 -3.20 -5.12
CA HIS A 245 17.52 -3.96 -3.88
C HIS A 245 16.10 -4.47 -3.62
N THR A 246 15.06 -3.72 -3.97
CA THR A 246 13.67 -4.20 -3.95
C THR A 246 13.48 -5.37 -4.90
N TRP A 247 14.05 -5.32 -6.12
CA TRP A 247 13.97 -6.41 -7.09
C TRP A 247 14.70 -7.68 -6.62
N GLN A 248 15.85 -7.56 -5.95
CA GLN A 248 16.52 -8.70 -5.33
C GLN A 248 15.69 -9.25 -4.17
N TYR A 249 15.27 -8.38 -3.26
CA TYR A 249 14.53 -8.75 -2.06
C TYR A 249 13.19 -9.45 -2.37
N GLN A 250 12.46 -9.01 -3.40
CA GLN A 250 11.16 -9.58 -3.73
C GLN A 250 11.21 -11.07 -4.04
N LYS A 251 12.37 -11.60 -4.46
CA LYS A 251 12.55 -13.03 -4.75
C LYS A 251 12.43 -13.90 -3.51
N GLU A 252 12.91 -13.41 -2.37
CA GLU A 252 12.89 -14.08 -1.08
C GLU A 252 11.65 -13.75 -0.23
N SER A 253 10.90 -12.71 -0.63
CA SER A 253 9.70 -12.27 0.10
C SER A 253 8.45 -13.03 -0.32
N MET A 254 7.32 -12.74 0.35
CA MET A 254 5.99 -13.24 -0.04
C MET A 254 5.63 -13.01 -1.51
N ARG A 255 6.30 -12.08 -2.19
CA ARG A 255 6.12 -11.76 -3.61
C ARG A 255 6.97 -12.62 -4.56
N GLY A 256 7.88 -13.45 -4.01
CA GLY A 256 8.66 -14.44 -4.72
C GLY A 256 7.87 -15.74 -4.94
N LYS A 257 8.44 -16.66 -5.72
CA LYS A 257 7.91 -18.03 -5.86
C LYS A 257 8.24 -18.83 -4.59
N SER A 258 7.30 -19.61 -4.09
CA SER A 258 7.59 -20.61 -3.05
C SER A 258 8.48 -21.72 -3.62
N GLU A 259 9.43 -22.19 -2.84
CA GLU A 259 10.19 -23.40 -3.16
C GLU A 259 9.40 -24.67 -2.80
N LEU A 260 8.37 -24.53 -1.94
CA LEU A 260 7.49 -25.63 -1.58
C LEU A 260 6.48 -25.92 -2.67
N VAL A 261 6.31 -27.19 -2.98
CA VAL A 261 5.22 -27.67 -3.85
C VAL A 261 3.95 -27.78 -2.99
N LYS A 262 3.05 -26.83 -3.14
CA LYS A 262 1.77 -26.84 -2.42
C LYS A 262 0.80 -27.86 -3.02
N LYS A 263 -0.08 -28.43 -2.16
CA LYS A 263 -1.12 -29.38 -2.58
C LYS A 263 -2.18 -28.77 -3.50
N ASP A 264 -2.42 -27.47 -3.41
CA ASP A 264 -3.39 -26.72 -4.25
C ASP A 264 -2.65 -25.97 -5.36
N ALA A 265 -2.28 -26.70 -6.40
CA ALA A 265 -1.61 -26.14 -7.58
C ALA A 265 -2.51 -25.16 -8.37
N ALA A 266 -3.84 -25.30 -8.27
CA ALA A 266 -4.79 -24.45 -8.99
C ALA A 266 -4.82 -23.01 -8.46
N ASN A 267 -4.59 -22.82 -7.16
CA ASN A 267 -4.53 -21.51 -6.52
C ASN A 267 -3.19 -20.79 -6.74
N GLN A 268 -2.14 -21.51 -7.11
CA GLN A 268 -0.83 -20.91 -7.34
C GLN A 268 -0.77 -20.13 -8.66
N THR A 269 -0.05 -19.00 -8.66
CA THR A 269 0.37 -18.32 -9.87
C THR A 269 1.79 -18.75 -10.25
N SER A 270 2.15 -18.60 -11.52
CA SER A 270 3.47 -19.01 -12.02
C SER A 270 4.65 -18.26 -11.40
N SER A 271 4.42 -17.06 -10.84
CA SER A 271 5.53 -16.16 -10.46
C SER A 271 5.24 -15.22 -9.30
N GLY A 272 4.13 -15.37 -8.59
CA GLY A 272 3.70 -14.38 -7.60
C GLY A 272 2.97 -14.94 -6.40
N LEU A 273 1.97 -14.20 -5.98
CA LEU A 273 1.06 -14.50 -4.88
C LEU A 273 0.03 -15.54 -5.30
N ASP A 274 -0.63 -16.18 -4.33
CA ASP A 274 -1.74 -17.10 -4.59
C ASP A 274 -2.97 -16.32 -5.10
N ARG A 275 -3.77 -16.93 -5.99
CA ARG A 275 -4.91 -16.28 -6.69
C ARG A 275 -5.95 -15.74 -5.72
N ASP A 276 -6.33 -16.52 -4.72
CA ASP A 276 -7.31 -16.11 -3.69
C ASP A 276 -6.81 -14.92 -2.90
N TYR A 277 -5.52 -14.89 -2.55
CA TYR A 277 -4.91 -13.76 -1.84
C TYR A 277 -4.84 -12.49 -2.70
N ILE A 278 -4.58 -12.63 -4.00
CA ILE A 278 -4.58 -11.49 -4.94
C ILE A 278 -5.98 -10.90 -5.06
N THR A 279 -7.00 -11.76 -5.19
CA THR A 279 -8.37 -11.38 -5.53
C THR A 279 -9.29 -11.23 -4.32
N GLN A 280 -8.76 -11.37 -3.10
CA GLN A 280 -9.54 -11.26 -1.86
C GLN A 280 -10.34 -9.96 -1.78
N TRP A 281 -9.75 -8.83 -2.17
CA TRP A 281 -10.42 -7.54 -2.32
C TRP A 281 -10.76 -7.31 -3.80
N SER A 282 -11.85 -7.91 -4.24
CA SER A 282 -12.42 -7.73 -5.57
C SER A 282 -13.68 -6.89 -5.50
N TYR A 283 -13.80 -5.96 -6.43
CA TYR A 283 -14.96 -5.08 -6.54
C TYR A 283 -16.18 -5.85 -7.06
N GLY A 284 -17.34 -5.66 -6.48
CA GLY A 284 -18.58 -6.22 -7.01
C GLY A 284 -18.92 -5.62 -8.38
N ILE A 285 -19.53 -6.41 -9.26
CA ILE A 285 -19.94 -5.91 -10.59
C ILE A 285 -20.89 -4.73 -10.44
N ASP A 286 -21.89 -4.86 -9.59
CA ASP A 286 -22.85 -3.82 -9.24
C ASP A 286 -22.27 -2.73 -8.35
N GLU A 287 -21.21 -3.02 -7.59
CA GLU A 287 -20.45 -2.05 -6.83
C GLU A 287 -19.78 -0.99 -7.72
N THR A 288 -19.60 -1.26 -9.02
CA THR A 288 -19.14 -0.28 -10.01
C THR A 288 -20.03 0.97 -10.06
N LEU A 289 -21.28 0.87 -9.65
CA LEU A 289 -22.22 2.00 -9.58
C LEU A 289 -21.86 3.02 -8.48
N THR A 290 -20.93 2.69 -7.58
CA THR A 290 -20.39 3.66 -6.61
C THR A 290 -19.65 4.82 -7.29
N LEU A 291 -19.14 4.63 -8.52
CA LEU A 291 -18.58 5.72 -9.33
C LEU A 291 -19.61 6.85 -9.54
N LEU A 292 -20.91 6.54 -9.51
CA LEU A 292 -22.04 7.46 -9.69
C LEU A 292 -22.76 7.78 -8.38
N VAL A 293 -23.00 6.78 -7.54
CA VAL A 293 -23.75 6.87 -6.26
C VAL A 293 -22.85 6.30 -5.15
N PRO A 294 -22.22 7.12 -4.32
CA PRO A 294 -21.23 6.65 -3.32
C PRO A 294 -21.74 5.52 -2.43
N ASP A 295 -22.96 5.65 -1.90
CA ASP A 295 -23.52 4.65 -1.00
C ASP A 295 -24.29 3.51 -1.72
N ALA A 296 -24.03 3.28 -3.03
CA ALA A 296 -24.64 2.18 -3.79
C ALA A 296 -24.42 0.79 -3.12
N LYS A 297 -23.37 0.64 -2.35
CA LYS A 297 -23.10 -0.53 -1.48
C LYS A 297 -22.85 -0.13 -0.02
N GLY A 298 -23.43 0.98 0.44
CA GLY A 298 -23.47 1.38 1.84
C GLY A 298 -22.22 2.10 2.37
N GLY A 299 -21.28 2.47 1.50
CA GLY A 299 -20.13 3.27 1.91
C GLY A 299 -19.00 2.46 2.55
N ALA A 300 -18.61 2.76 3.80
CA ALA A 300 -17.53 2.10 4.52
C ALA A 300 -18.02 0.98 5.45
N SER A 301 -17.11 0.10 5.86
CA SER A 301 -17.35 -0.94 6.89
C SER A 301 -17.31 -0.37 8.31
N VAL A 302 -18.11 0.67 8.54
CA VAL A 302 -18.32 1.29 9.85
C VAL A 302 -19.72 0.99 10.37
N PRO A 303 -20.00 1.06 11.69
CA PRO A 303 -21.30 0.76 12.25
C PRO A 303 -22.46 1.50 11.56
N LEU A 304 -23.57 0.79 11.35
CA LEU A 304 -24.79 1.33 10.73
C LEU A 304 -25.38 2.46 11.60
N SER A 305 -25.23 2.38 12.91
CA SER A 305 -25.64 3.41 13.88
C SER A 305 -25.02 4.79 13.65
N LYS A 306 -23.87 4.87 12.96
CA LYS A 306 -23.23 6.15 12.62
C LYS A 306 -23.84 6.86 11.43
N ASN A 307 -24.79 6.24 10.71
CA ASN A 307 -25.44 6.84 9.54
C ASN A 307 -26.79 7.43 9.92
N ALA A 308 -26.92 8.73 9.87
CA ALA A 308 -28.15 9.43 10.26
C ALA A 308 -29.36 9.04 9.38
N THR A 309 -29.16 8.82 8.07
CA THR A 309 -30.24 8.39 7.15
C THR A 309 -30.71 6.98 7.48
N ALA A 310 -29.79 6.07 7.78
CA ALA A 310 -30.11 4.73 8.23
C ALA A 310 -30.89 4.77 9.56
N MET A 311 -30.36 5.49 10.55
CA MET A 311 -30.98 5.61 11.88
C MET A 311 -32.36 6.24 11.87
N ALA A 312 -32.68 7.10 10.88
CA ALA A 312 -34.03 7.62 10.70
C ALA A 312 -35.06 6.53 10.30
N LYS A 313 -34.58 5.34 9.91
CA LYS A 313 -35.39 4.16 9.61
C LYS A 313 -35.28 3.04 10.66
N ALA A 314 -34.49 3.27 11.72
CA ALA A 314 -34.36 2.30 12.79
C ALA A 314 -35.71 2.08 13.48
N ASP A 315 -36.04 0.81 13.76
CA ASP A 315 -37.25 0.46 14.48
C ASP A 315 -37.07 0.81 15.99
N PRO A 316 -37.92 1.70 16.56
CA PRO A 316 -37.77 2.10 17.97
C PRO A 316 -37.94 0.93 18.96
N GLN A 317 -38.73 -0.08 18.64
CA GLN A 317 -38.93 -1.26 19.49
C GLN A 317 -37.65 -2.11 19.54
N ILE A 318 -37.06 -2.37 18.37
CA ILE A 318 -35.80 -3.11 18.25
C ILE A 318 -34.68 -2.34 18.99
N GLN A 319 -34.58 -1.02 18.77
CA GLN A 319 -33.59 -0.18 19.43
C GLN A 319 -33.75 -0.15 20.95
N SER A 320 -34.96 -0.20 21.47
CA SER A 320 -35.20 -0.28 22.93
C SER A 320 -34.88 -1.64 23.52
N MET A 321 -35.09 -2.72 22.73
CA MET A 321 -34.78 -4.11 23.14
C MET A 321 -33.28 -4.39 23.14
N ILE A 322 -32.57 -3.96 22.10
CA ILE A 322 -31.13 -4.20 21.91
C ILE A 322 -30.46 -2.89 21.49
N PRO A 323 -30.12 -2.01 22.45
CA PRO A 323 -29.66 -0.65 22.15
C PRO A 323 -28.41 -0.56 21.24
N GLN A 324 -27.53 -1.55 21.30
CA GLN A 324 -26.27 -1.57 20.53
C GLN A 324 -26.36 -2.48 19.28
N LEU A 325 -27.54 -2.95 18.91
CA LEU A 325 -27.68 -3.89 17.80
C LEU A 325 -27.07 -3.34 16.51
N TYR A 326 -27.36 -2.09 16.17
CA TYR A 326 -26.92 -1.48 14.91
C TYR A 326 -25.43 -1.14 14.87
N ASP A 327 -24.74 -1.22 16.01
CA ASP A 327 -23.28 -1.12 16.07
C ASP A 327 -22.59 -2.39 15.55
N ALA A 328 -23.26 -3.53 15.62
CA ALA A 328 -22.75 -4.81 15.16
C ALA A 328 -22.84 -4.97 13.62
N PHE A 329 -23.64 -4.16 12.95
CA PHE A 329 -23.82 -4.24 11.50
C PHE A 329 -23.07 -3.13 10.78
N PRO A 330 -22.23 -3.45 9.77
CA PRO A 330 -21.57 -2.42 8.97
C PRO A 330 -22.56 -1.72 8.03
N GLN A 331 -22.27 -0.48 7.65
CA GLN A 331 -22.99 0.22 6.57
C GLN A 331 -22.78 -0.50 5.25
N TYR A 332 -21.55 -0.93 4.97
CA TYR A 332 -21.16 -1.64 3.77
C TYR A 332 -21.80 -3.03 3.68
N PHE A 333 -22.39 -3.34 2.52
CA PHE A 333 -23.01 -4.64 2.21
C PHE A 333 -22.59 -5.19 0.83
N GLY A 334 -21.41 -4.80 0.35
CA GLY A 334 -20.80 -5.34 -0.87
C GLY A 334 -20.06 -6.66 -0.64
N THR A 335 -19.33 -7.10 -1.67
CA THR A 335 -18.67 -8.43 -1.67
C THR A 335 -17.24 -8.43 -1.13
N GLN A 336 -16.64 -7.29 -0.88
CA GLN A 336 -15.30 -7.21 -0.30
C GLN A 336 -15.33 -7.60 1.19
N PRO A 337 -14.26 -8.17 1.76
CA PRO A 337 -14.20 -8.50 3.19
C PRO A 337 -14.41 -7.28 4.11
N GLY A 338 -14.10 -6.10 3.62
CA GLY A 338 -14.28 -4.81 4.26
C GLY A 338 -13.70 -3.69 3.41
N THR A 339 -14.19 -2.47 3.62
CA THR A 339 -13.71 -1.29 2.90
C THR A 339 -13.73 -0.04 3.78
N SER A 340 -12.76 0.85 3.57
CA SER A 340 -12.74 2.18 4.19
C SER A 340 -13.61 3.20 3.44
N GLY A 341 -14.24 2.81 2.33
CA GLY A 341 -15.17 3.63 1.56
C GLY A 341 -15.15 3.28 0.06
N PRO A 342 -16.10 3.82 -0.70
CA PRO A 342 -16.28 3.55 -2.11
C PRO A 342 -15.33 4.35 -2.99
N VAL A 343 -15.14 3.90 -4.23
CA VAL A 343 -14.56 4.72 -5.29
C VAL A 343 -15.66 5.57 -5.92
N TYR A 344 -15.59 6.89 -5.72
CA TYR A 344 -16.54 7.86 -6.26
C TYR A 344 -15.81 8.98 -6.99
N VAL A 345 -16.14 9.18 -8.26
CA VAL A 345 -15.44 10.14 -9.13
C VAL A 345 -16.19 11.46 -9.32
N GLY A 346 -17.36 11.62 -8.68
CA GLY A 346 -18.24 12.76 -8.85
C GLY A 346 -19.36 12.48 -9.86
N ALA A 347 -20.63 12.64 -9.44
CA ALA A 347 -21.78 12.31 -10.27
C ALA A 347 -21.80 13.18 -11.55
N PHE A 348 -21.57 14.48 -11.44
CA PHE A 348 -21.51 15.37 -12.60
C PHE A 348 -20.24 15.14 -13.45
N VAL A 349 -19.13 14.70 -12.83
CA VAL A 349 -17.89 14.35 -13.56
C VAL A 349 -18.14 13.15 -14.46
N LEU A 350 -18.87 12.14 -13.97
CA LEU A 350 -19.24 10.97 -14.78
C LEU A 350 -20.18 11.35 -15.94
N PHE A 351 -21.14 12.27 -15.71
CA PHE A 351 -21.96 12.84 -16.78
C PHE A 351 -21.08 13.49 -17.87
N LEU A 352 -20.11 14.31 -17.48
CA LEU A 352 -19.18 14.96 -18.41
C LEU A 352 -18.29 13.96 -19.14
N PHE A 353 -17.86 12.88 -18.48
CA PHE A 353 -17.10 11.80 -19.10
C PHE A 353 -17.90 11.16 -20.24
N ILE A 354 -19.15 10.78 -19.99
CA ILE A 354 -20.02 10.17 -21.01
C ILE A 354 -20.27 11.17 -22.14
N LEU A 355 -20.56 12.41 -21.83
CA LEU A 355 -20.69 13.47 -22.84
C LEU A 355 -19.41 13.62 -23.67
N GLY A 356 -18.25 13.54 -23.01
CA GLY A 356 -16.92 13.61 -23.62
C GLY A 356 -16.70 12.54 -24.68
N LEU A 357 -17.19 11.32 -24.46
CA LEU A 357 -17.10 10.24 -25.45
C LEU A 357 -17.79 10.60 -26.79
N PHE A 358 -18.80 11.43 -26.76
CA PHE A 358 -19.51 11.87 -27.96
C PHE A 358 -18.87 13.13 -28.58
N ILE A 359 -18.55 14.14 -27.78
CA ILE A 359 -18.18 15.47 -28.30
C ILE A 359 -16.67 15.68 -28.49
N VAL A 360 -15.81 14.98 -27.73
CA VAL A 360 -14.36 15.08 -27.88
C VAL A 360 -13.93 14.31 -29.12
N LYS A 361 -13.06 14.90 -29.92
CA LYS A 361 -12.54 14.30 -31.17
C LYS A 361 -11.14 13.72 -30.95
N GLY A 362 -10.78 12.77 -31.81
CA GLY A 362 -9.44 12.17 -31.87
C GLY A 362 -9.32 10.84 -31.13
N PRO A 363 -8.20 10.13 -31.27
CA PRO A 363 -8.01 8.78 -30.74
C PRO A 363 -7.79 8.75 -29.24
N LEU A 364 -7.36 9.85 -28.62
CA LEU A 364 -7.10 9.90 -27.19
C LEU A 364 -8.31 9.51 -26.33
N LYS A 365 -9.51 9.95 -26.71
CA LYS A 365 -10.74 9.56 -25.97
C LYS A 365 -10.97 8.06 -25.93
N TRP A 366 -10.64 7.35 -27.00
CA TRP A 366 -10.78 5.89 -27.08
C TRP A 366 -9.72 5.20 -26.24
N ALA A 367 -8.51 5.75 -26.19
CA ALA A 367 -7.46 5.30 -25.31
C ALA A 367 -7.86 5.43 -23.82
N LEU A 368 -8.44 6.57 -23.43
CA LEU A 368 -8.93 6.79 -22.07
C LEU A 368 -10.12 5.87 -21.75
N LEU A 369 -11.07 5.69 -22.69
CA LEU A 369 -12.18 4.75 -22.50
C LEU A 369 -11.67 3.31 -22.34
N ALA A 370 -10.75 2.86 -23.19
CA ALA A 370 -10.19 1.50 -23.10
C ALA A 370 -9.48 1.26 -21.76
N ALA A 371 -8.71 2.25 -21.28
CA ALA A 371 -8.07 2.17 -19.98
C ALA A 371 -9.11 2.14 -18.83
N THR A 372 -10.17 2.95 -18.91
CA THR A 372 -11.29 2.93 -17.94
C THR A 372 -11.96 1.56 -17.87
N VAL A 373 -12.35 1.01 -19.03
CA VAL A 373 -13.02 -0.29 -19.11
C VAL A 373 -12.10 -1.40 -18.61
N LEU A 374 -10.82 -1.40 -19.03
CA LEU A 374 -9.85 -2.38 -18.54
C LEU A 374 -9.75 -2.36 -17.02
N SER A 375 -9.66 -1.17 -16.41
CA SER A 375 -9.52 -1.07 -14.95
C SER A 375 -10.75 -1.58 -14.21
N ILE A 376 -11.96 -1.33 -14.73
CA ILE A 376 -13.21 -1.84 -14.14
C ILE A 376 -13.26 -3.36 -14.23
N LEU A 377 -12.97 -3.94 -15.40
CA LEU A 377 -12.98 -5.40 -15.58
C LEU A 377 -11.97 -6.10 -14.68
N LEU A 378 -10.78 -5.53 -14.50
CA LEU A 378 -9.76 -6.08 -13.62
C LEU A 378 -10.08 -5.88 -12.13
N ALA A 379 -10.76 -4.79 -11.77
CA ALA A 379 -11.19 -4.56 -10.40
C ALA A 379 -12.21 -5.60 -9.91
N TRP A 380 -13.02 -6.17 -10.82
CA TRP A 380 -13.96 -7.25 -10.50
C TRP A 380 -13.28 -8.55 -10.02
N GLY A 381 -11.99 -8.75 -10.30
CA GLY A 381 -11.18 -9.82 -9.75
C GLY A 381 -11.84 -11.20 -9.77
N HIS A 382 -12.15 -11.76 -8.59
CA HIS A 382 -12.81 -13.07 -8.51
C HIS A 382 -14.25 -13.06 -9.06
N ASN A 383 -14.91 -11.91 -9.12
CA ASN A 383 -16.24 -11.79 -9.75
C ASN A 383 -16.18 -11.91 -11.29
N PHE A 384 -14.99 -11.85 -11.88
CA PHE A 384 -14.76 -12.09 -13.31
C PHE A 384 -13.45 -12.87 -13.54
N MET A 385 -13.36 -14.03 -12.92
CA MET A 385 -12.12 -14.82 -12.81
C MET A 385 -11.54 -15.24 -14.15
N GLY A 386 -12.36 -15.52 -15.16
CA GLY A 386 -11.89 -15.87 -16.51
C GLY A 386 -10.99 -14.79 -17.13
N PHE A 387 -11.37 -13.52 -16.98
CA PHE A 387 -10.57 -12.38 -17.43
C PHE A 387 -9.36 -12.14 -16.53
N THR A 388 -9.56 -12.23 -15.22
CA THR A 388 -8.50 -12.02 -14.23
C THR A 388 -7.38 -13.05 -14.37
N ASN A 389 -7.70 -14.34 -14.61
CA ASN A 389 -6.71 -15.40 -14.83
C ASN A 389 -5.81 -15.11 -16.04
N PHE A 390 -6.35 -14.56 -17.12
CA PHE A 390 -5.53 -14.17 -18.26
C PHE A 390 -4.40 -13.20 -17.85
N PHE A 391 -4.73 -12.20 -16.99
CA PHE A 391 -3.73 -11.26 -16.49
C PHE A 391 -2.76 -11.90 -15.50
N LEU A 392 -3.24 -12.75 -14.60
CA LEU A 392 -2.40 -13.47 -13.65
C LEU A 392 -1.38 -14.39 -14.30
N ASP A 393 -1.76 -15.02 -15.41
CA ASP A 393 -0.94 -16.03 -16.08
C ASP A 393 -0.02 -15.44 -17.16
N TYR A 394 -0.46 -14.43 -17.90
CA TYR A 394 0.23 -13.95 -19.08
C TYR A 394 0.79 -12.54 -18.99
N ILE A 395 0.26 -11.67 -18.11
CA ILE A 395 0.75 -10.30 -18.02
C ILE A 395 1.87 -10.21 -16.99
N PRO A 396 3.09 -9.82 -17.41
CA PRO A 396 4.24 -9.78 -16.53
C PRO A 396 3.98 -8.92 -15.26
N MET A 397 4.43 -9.41 -14.12
CA MET A 397 4.33 -8.76 -12.80
C MET A 397 2.92 -8.63 -12.23
N TYR A 398 1.83 -8.85 -12.98
CA TYR A 398 0.47 -8.64 -12.46
C TYR A 398 0.19 -9.49 -11.21
N ALA A 399 0.64 -10.74 -11.19
CA ALA A 399 0.51 -11.66 -10.04
C ALA A 399 1.38 -11.29 -8.81
N LYS A 400 2.17 -10.22 -8.87
CA LYS A 400 2.96 -9.71 -7.73
C LYS A 400 2.17 -8.80 -6.80
N PHE A 401 1.00 -8.35 -7.20
CA PHE A 401 0.20 -7.36 -6.52
C PHE A 401 -1.10 -7.96 -6.00
N ARG A 402 -1.52 -7.51 -4.82
CA ARG A 402 -2.81 -7.90 -4.21
C ARG A 402 -3.81 -6.75 -4.30
N THR A 403 -5.06 -7.02 -3.90
CA THR A 403 -6.13 -6.00 -3.83
C THR A 403 -6.40 -5.42 -5.21
N VAL A 404 -6.91 -6.27 -6.09
CA VAL A 404 -7.19 -5.93 -7.50
C VAL A 404 -8.12 -4.72 -7.66
N ALA A 405 -9.02 -4.47 -6.69
CA ALA A 405 -9.88 -3.28 -6.67
C ALA A 405 -9.10 -1.96 -6.77
N SER A 406 -7.86 -1.92 -6.27
CA SER A 406 -7.01 -0.72 -6.33
C SER A 406 -6.69 -0.25 -7.77
N ILE A 407 -6.91 -1.09 -8.79
CA ILE A 407 -6.69 -0.70 -10.20
C ILE A 407 -7.68 0.36 -10.69
N LEU A 408 -8.77 0.58 -9.96
CA LEU A 408 -9.75 1.65 -10.27
C LEU A 408 -9.14 3.06 -10.25
N VAL A 409 -7.93 3.24 -9.68
CA VAL A 409 -7.17 4.51 -9.81
C VAL A 409 -6.96 4.92 -11.28
N ILE A 410 -6.99 3.96 -12.21
CA ILE A 410 -6.97 4.24 -13.65
C ILE A 410 -8.28 4.93 -14.07
N ALA A 411 -9.44 4.39 -13.67
CA ALA A 411 -10.73 5.01 -13.96
C ALA A 411 -10.85 6.38 -13.29
N GLU A 412 -10.37 6.52 -12.05
CA GLU A 412 -10.34 7.80 -11.32
C GLU A 412 -9.45 8.85 -11.98
N PHE A 413 -8.49 8.46 -12.79
CA PHE A 413 -7.67 9.38 -13.59
C PHE A 413 -8.33 9.68 -14.94
N THR A 414 -8.77 8.66 -15.66
CA THR A 414 -9.23 8.77 -17.04
C THR A 414 -10.59 9.43 -17.15
N ILE A 415 -11.50 9.18 -16.18
CA ILE A 415 -12.83 9.78 -16.14
C ILE A 415 -12.76 11.31 -15.96
N PRO A 416 -12.09 11.88 -14.94
CA PRO A 416 -11.97 13.33 -14.82
C PRO A 416 -11.19 13.99 -15.96
N LEU A 417 -10.17 13.30 -16.51
CA LEU A 417 -9.41 13.84 -17.65
C LEU A 417 -10.31 14.00 -18.89
N LEU A 418 -11.11 13.00 -19.24
CA LEU A 418 -12.01 13.11 -20.38
C LEU A 418 -13.15 14.09 -20.10
N ALA A 419 -13.66 14.16 -18.87
CA ALA A 419 -14.63 15.15 -18.43
C ALA A 419 -14.09 16.59 -18.59
N ALA A 420 -12.85 16.82 -18.17
CA ALA A 420 -12.19 18.10 -18.36
C ALA A 420 -12.01 18.45 -19.86
N LEU A 421 -11.61 17.47 -20.68
CA LEU A 421 -11.51 17.64 -22.13
C LEU A 421 -12.89 17.96 -22.76
N ALA A 422 -13.97 17.38 -22.25
CA ALA A 422 -15.33 17.73 -22.70
C ALA A 422 -15.67 19.21 -22.36
N LEU A 423 -15.37 19.65 -21.15
CA LEU A 423 -15.56 21.07 -20.77
C LEU A 423 -14.69 22.01 -21.59
N LYS A 424 -13.43 21.65 -21.85
CA LYS A 424 -12.56 22.42 -22.75
C LYS A 424 -13.20 22.56 -24.13
N LYS A 425 -13.71 21.44 -24.68
CA LYS A 425 -14.40 21.46 -25.99
C LYS A 425 -15.62 22.35 -25.99
N ILE A 426 -16.43 22.34 -24.93
CA ILE A 426 -17.61 23.18 -24.78
C ILE A 426 -17.25 24.66 -24.72
N VAL A 427 -16.16 25.00 -24.02
CA VAL A 427 -15.71 26.40 -23.87
C VAL A 427 -15.01 26.92 -25.12
N ASP A 428 -14.17 26.09 -25.76
CA ASP A 428 -13.44 26.47 -26.98
C ASP A 428 -14.36 26.54 -28.21
N GLU A 429 -15.42 25.71 -28.24
CA GLU A 429 -16.40 25.69 -29.33
C GLU A 429 -17.83 25.88 -28.77
N PRO A 430 -18.29 27.13 -28.49
CA PRO A 430 -19.56 27.39 -27.79
C PRO A 430 -20.80 26.78 -28.46
N ASP A 431 -20.75 26.57 -29.77
CA ASP A 431 -21.88 25.99 -30.54
C ASP A 431 -21.97 24.44 -30.44
N VAL A 432 -20.96 23.77 -29.85
CA VAL A 432 -20.91 22.31 -29.80
C VAL A 432 -22.12 21.72 -29.08
N LEU A 433 -22.56 22.34 -27.99
CA LEU A 433 -23.76 21.88 -27.26
C LEU A 433 -25.03 22.07 -28.08
N SER A 434 -25.15 23.18 -28.83
CA SER A 434 -26.30 23.40 -29.68
C SER A 434 -26.40 22.38 -30.83
N LYS A 435 -25.26 22.05 -31.43
CA LYS A 435 -25.16 21.08 -32.53
C LYS A 435 -25.33 19.62 -32.08
N GLN A 436 -24.97 19.31 -30.81
CA GLN A 436 -24.87 17.95 -30.32
C GLN A 436 -25.71 17.71 -29.03
N MET A 437 -26.80 18.50 -28.86
CA MET A 437 -27.62 18.44 -27.63
C MET A 437 -28.21 17.06 -27.35
N LYS A 438 -28.50 16.28 -28.41
CA LYS A 438 -28.96 14.89 -28.26
C LYS A 438 -28.01 14.03 -27.39
N PHE A 439 -26.70 14.24 -27.49
CA PHE A 439 -25.74 13.49 -26.70
C PHE A 439 -25.71 13.95 -25.23
N ALA A 440 -26.00 15.23 -24.96
CA ALA A 440 -26.18 15.71 -23.60
C ALA A 440 -27.41 15.06 -22.94
N TYR A 441 -28.52 14.89 -23.67
CA TYR A 441 -29.69 14.15 -23.16
C TYR A 441 -29.40 12.65 -22.97
N ILE A 442 -28.64 12.01 -23.88
CA ILE A 442 -28.23 10.61 -23.72
C ILE A 442 -27.34 10.46 -22.47
N SER A 443 -26.37 11.37 -22.29
CA SER A 443 -25.52 11.36 -21.10
C SER A 443 -26.30 11.59 -19.81
N LEU A 444 -27.33 12.44 -19.85
CA LEU A 444 -28.22 12.68 -18.73
C LEU A 444 -29.04 11.41 -18.38
N ALA A 445 -29.57 10.72 -19.39
CA ALA A 445 -30.28 9.47 -19.18
C ALA A 445 -29.41 8.36 -18.62
N LEU A 446 -28.16 8.25 -19.11
CA LEU A 446 -27.19 7.23 -18.64
C LEU A 446 -26.59 7.53 -17.26
N THR A 447 -26.77 8.72 -16.71
CA THR A 447 -26.27 9.10 -15.39
C THR A 447 -27.41 9.46 -14.43
N ALA A 448 -28.05 10.62 -14.59
CA ALA A 448 -29.16 11.01 -13.73
C ALA A 448 -30.35 10.03 -13.83
N GLY A 449 -30.64 9.48 -15.03
CA GLY A 449 -31.65 8.47 -15.21
C GLY A 449 -31.34 7.18 -14.46
N VAL A 450 -30.13 6.67 -14.55
CA VAL A 450 -29.68 5.49 -13.79
C VAL A 450 -29.71 5.76 -12.28
N ALA A 451 -29.18 6.91 -11.82
CA ALA A 451 -29.25 7.29 -10.42
C ALA A 451 -30.71 7.43 -9.92
N ALA A 452 -31.61 7.97 -10.73
CA ALA A 452 -33.03 8.06 -10.40
C ALA A 452 -33.69 6.68 -10.30
N LEU A 453 -33.35 5.73 -11.17
CA LEU A 453 -33.81 4.34 -11.05
C LEU A 453 -33.34 3.70 -9.73
N ILE A 454 -32.08 3.87 -9.36
CA ILE A 454 -31.58 3.39 -8.08
C ILE A 454 -32.28 4.08 -6.90
N ALA A 455 -32.55 5.39 -6.99
CA ALA A 455 -33.22 6.12 -5.94
C ALA A 455 -34.69 5.66 -5.74
N LEU A 456 -35.39 5.35 -6.82
CA LEU A 456 -36.77 4.89 -6.79
C LEU A 456 -36.92 3.40 -6.46
N PHE A 457 -35.91 2.61 -6.84
CA PHE A 457 -35.92 1.16 -6.71
C PHE A 457 -34.59 0.70 -6.08
N PRO A 458 -34.30 1.07 -4.82
CA PRO A 458 -33.04 0.76 -4.17
C PRO A 458 -32.75 -0.74 -4.05
N ASP A 459 -33.80 -1.57 -4.04
CA ASP A 459 -33.69 -3.05 -4.01
C ASP A 459 -32.91 -3.63 -5.19
N MET A 460 -32.71 -2.86 -6.27
CA MET A 460 -31.84 -3.24 -7.39
C MET A 460 -30.37 -3.38 -6.94
N MET A 461 -29.98 -2.76 -5.83
CA MET A 461 -28.63 -2.82 -5.26
C MET A 461 -28.47 -3.92 -4.22
N GLY A 462 -29.56 -4.65 -3.85
CA GLY A 462 -29.53 -5.74 -2.89
C GLY A 462 -28.77 -7.00 -3.38
N PRO A 463 -28.63 -8.03 -2.54
CA PRO A 463 -29.22 -8.17 -1.21
C PRO A 463 -28.57 -7.25 -0.17
N PHE A 464 -29.41 -6.62 0.68
CA PHE A 464 -28.93 -5.71 1.74
C PHE A 464 -28.44 -6.42 3.01
N VAL A 465 -28.67 -7.72 3.12
CA VAL A 465 -28.26 -8.54 4.26
C VAL A 465 -27.53 -9.77 3.75
N SER A 466 -26.31 -9.99 4.23
CA SER A 466 -25.49 -11.15 3.91
C SER A 466 -25.96 -12.42 4.64
N GLU A 467 -25.51 -13.58 4.16
CA GLU A 467 -25.78 -14.86 4.85
C GLU A 467 -25.12 -14.93 6.22
N GLN A 468 -23.93 -14.37 6.37
CA GLN A 468 -23.24 -14.27 7.66
C GLN A 468 -24.03 -13.45 8.68
N GLU A 469 -24.61 -12.33 8.27
CA GLU A 469 -25.47 -11.51 9.13
C GLU A 469 -26.76 -12.24 9.53
N ARG A 470 -27.35 -13.02 8.62
CA ARG A 470 -28.50 -13.89 8.93
C ARG A 470 -28.15 -14.92 10.00
N GLN A 471 -26.99 -15.57 9.85
CA GLN A 471 -26.51 -16.53 10.82
C GLN A 471 -26.20 -15.87 12.17
N MET A 472 -25.58 -14.69 12.16
CA MET A 472 -25.28 -13.92 13.36
C MET A 472 -26.56 -13.58 14.13
N VAL A 473 -27.57 -13.04 13.48
CA VAL A 473 -28.87 -12.74 14.12
C VAL A 473 -29.54 -14.01 14.63
N GLY A 474 -29.52 -15.10 13.85
CA GLY A 474 -30.09 -16.40 14.25
C GLY A 474 -29.38 -17.07 15.42
N SER A 475 -28.15 -16.71 15.72
CA SER A 475 -27.36 -17.24 16.83
C SER A 475 -27.54 -16.47 18.16
N ILE A 476 -28.25 -15.35 18.15
CA ILE A 476 -28.53 -14.57 19.37
C ILE A 476 -29.40 -15.38 20.31
N GLN A 477 -28.87 -15.68 21.52
CA GLN A 477 -29.52 -16.51 22.49
C GLN A 477 -30.85 -15.92 22.96
N GLY A 478 -31.91 -16.70 22.91
CA GLY A 478 -33.27 -16.30 23.33
C GLY A 478 -34.08 -15.54 22.28
N MET A 479 -33.59 -15.41 21.07
CA MET A 479 -34.29 -14.72 19.98
C MET A 479 -35.21 -15.70 19.23
N ASP A 480 -36.48 -15.36 19.09
CA ASP A 480 -37.41 -16.11 18.25
C ASP A 480 -37.26 -15.76 16.76
N GLY A 481 -37.67 -16.70 15.90
CA GLY A 481 -37.50 -16.52 14.46
C GLY A 481 -38.36 -15.38 13.85
N GLY A 482 -39.34 -14.86 14.57
CA GLY A 482 -40.15 -13.71 14.17
C GLY A 482 -39.36 -12.41 14.38
N THR A 483 -38.83 -12.23 15.57
CA THR A 483 -37.98 -11.11 15.95
C THR A 483 -36.73 -11.06 15.06
N ALA A 484 -36.07 -12.19 14.81
CA ALA A 484 -34.93 -12.26 13.91
C ALA A 484 -35.26 -11.74 12.50
N ARG A 485 -36.39 -12.14 11.93
CA ARG A 485 -36.84 -11.64 10.62
C ARG A 485 -37.12 -10.14 10.63
N THR A 486 -37.74 -9.62 11.69
CA THR A 486 -38.01 -8.19 11.82
C THR A 486 -36.73 -7.37 11.88
N ILE A 487 -35.74 -7.83 12.61
CA ILE A 487 -34.41 -7.19 12.68
C ILE A 487 -33.75 -7.15 11.29
N LEU A 488 -33.71 -8.28 10.58
CA LEU A 488 -33.08 -8.36 9.26
C LEU A 488 -33.82 -7.49 8.21
N ALA A 489 -35.17 -7.42 8.28
CA ALA A 489 -35.98 -6.54 7.45
C ALA A 489 -35.65 -5.07 7.75
N ASN A 490 -35.56 -4.68 9.03
CA ASN A 490 -35.25 -3.30 9.39
C ASN A 490 -33.83 -2.89 8.94
N ILE A 491 -32.83 -3.76 9.07
CA ILE A 491 -31.47 -3.51 8.54
C ILE A 491 -31.51 -3.31 7.02
N SER A 492 -32.30 -4.12 6.31
CA SER A 492 -32.53 -3.98 4.87
C SER A 492 -33.12 -2.61 4.52
N ASP A 493 -34.17 -2.19 5.23
CA ASP A 493 -34.81 -0.88 5.05
C ASP A 493 -33.87 0.29 5.33
N MET A 494 -33.05 0.17 6.37
CA MET A 494 -32.04 1.16 6.73
C MET A 494 -31.01 1.35 5.60
N ARG A 495 -30.47 0.25 5.06
CA ARG A 495 -29.50 0.27 3.94
C ARG A 495 -30.15 0.75 2.63
N ALA A 496 -31.36 0.32 2.33
CA ALA A 496 -32.14 0.81 1.18
C ALA A 496 -32.35 2.33 1.24
N ALA A 497 -32.65 2.87 2.43
CA ALA A 497 -32.82 4.31 2.62
C ALA A 497 -31.49 5.08 2.38
N MET A 498 -30.34 4.55 2.80
CA MET A 498 -29.03 5.13 2.50
C MET A 498 -28.80 5.22 0.99
N VAL A 499 -28.98 4.10 0.27
CA VAL A 499 -28.83 4.03 -1.18
C VAL A 499 -29.75 5.02 -1.90
N SER A 500 -31.05 5.03 -1.57
CA SER A 500 -32.04 5.92 -2.17
C SER A 500 -31.69 7.40 -1.95
N SER A 501 -31.37 7.78 -0.73
CA SER A 501 -31.00 9.16 -0.37
C SER A 501 -29.77 9.66 -1.15
N ASP A 502 -28.75 8.85 -1.23
CA ASP A 502 -27.51 9.22 -1.90
C ASP A 502 -27.64 9.20 -3.43
N ALA A 503 -28.48 8.33 -3.97
CA ALA A 503 -28.84 8.33 -5.39
C ALA A 503 -29.60 9.61 -5.78
N TRP A 504 -30.57 10.08 -4.96
CA TRP A 504 -31.22 11.37 -5.17
C TRP A 504 -30.24 12.54 -5.12
N ARG A 505 -29.26 12.53 -4.21
CA ARG A 505 -28.19 13.51 -4.17
C ARG A 505 -27.45 13.57 -5.52
N SER A 506 -27.07 12.41 -6.07
CA SER A 506 -26.40 12.32 -7.37
C SER A 506 -27.27 12.86 -8.51
N VAL A 507 -28.56 12.56 -8.53
CA VAL A 507 -29.55 13.14 -9.50
C VAL A 507 -29.52 14.67 -9.43
N ILE A 508 -29.66 15.24 -8.24
CA ILE A 508 -29.71 16.68 -8.04
C ILE A 508 -28.42 17.36 -8.54
N ILE A 509 -27.26 16.81 -8.20
CA ILE A 509 -25.96 17.34 -8.62
C ILE A 509 -25.81 17.33 -10.14
N ILE A 510 -26.22 16.24 -10.80
CA ILE A 510 -26.18 16.15 -12.26
C ILE A 510 -27.14 17.16 -12.91
N LEU A 511 -28.37 17.29 -12.39
CA LEU A 511 -29.34 18.22 -12.92
C LEU A 511 -28.91 19.69 -12.78
N ILE A 512 -28.30 20.07 -11.65
CA ILE A 512 -27.77 21.42 -11.46
C ILE A 512 -26.62 21.67 -12.47
N GLY A 513 -25.68 20.75 -12.59
CA GLY A 513 -24.59 20.86 -13.57
C GLY A 513 -25.08 20.95 -15.01
N PHE A 514 -26.07 20.12 -15.36
CA PHE A 514 -26.72 20.16 -16.66
C PHE A 514 -27.41 21.51 -16.90
N ALA A 515 -28.15 22.05 -15.92
CA ALA A 515 -28.79 23.35 -16.02
C ALA A 515 -27.80 24.50 -16.25
N LEU A 516 -26.62 24.46 -15.60
CA LEU A 516 -25.53 25.43 -15.83
C LEU A 516 -25.01 25.35 -17.27
N LEU A 517 -24.76 24.15 -17.80
CA LEU A 517 -24.37 23.95 -19.19
C LEU A 517 -25.48 24.41 -20.17
N PHE A 518 -26.74 24.16 -19.83
CA PHE A 518 -27.88 24.59 -20.63
C PHE A 518 -28.04 26.11 -20.63
N ALA A 519 -27.87 26.79 -19.51
CA ALA A 519 -27.88 28.24 -19.40
C ALA A 519 -26.72 28.87 -20.22
N TYR A 520 -25.55 28.24 -20.23
CA TYR A 520 -24.42 28.63 -21.08
C TYR A 520 -24.75 28.47 -22.56
N LYS A 521 -25.34 27.35 -22.97
CA LYS A 521 -25.83 27.11 -24.34
C LYS A 521 -26.80 28.20 -24.79
N LEU A 522 -27.72 28.63 -23.90
CA LEU A 522 -28.69 29.67 -24.16
C LEU A 522 -28.08 31.09 -24.16
N LYS A 523 -26.78 31.23 -23.98
CA LYS A 523 -26.03 32.49 -23.84
C LYS A 523 -26.47 33.38 -22.66
N LYS A 524 -27.21 32.79 -21.70
CA LYS A 524 -27.66 33.48 -20.47
C LYS A 524 -26.59 33.48 -19.39
N LEU A 525 -25.56 32.63 -19.51
CA LEU A 525 -24.43 32.52 -18.59
C LEU A 525 -23.11 32.63 -19.36
N ARG A 526 -22.18 33.46 -18.88
CA ARG A 526 -20.83 33.58 -19.47
C ARG A 526 -19.98 32.39 -19.04
N ALA A 527 -19.00 32.00 -19.89
CA ALA A 527 -18.12 30.86 -19.64
C ALA A 527 -17.42 30.92 -18.27
N ASP A 528 -16.93 32.09 -17.85
CA ASP A 528 -16.21 32.23 -16.58
C ASP A 528 -17.11 31.97 -15.37
N TYR A 529 -18.36 32.47 -15.40
CA TYR A 529 -19.32 32.22 -14.33
C TYR A 529 -19.79 30.76 -14.33
N MET A 530 -19.97 30.14 -15.51
CA MET A 530 -20.28 28.72 -15.63
C MET A 530 -19.15 27.87 -14.99
N ILE A 531 -17.90 28.16 -15.32
CA ILE A 531 -16.75 27.43 -14.76
C ILE A 531 -16.67 27.60 -13.26
N ALA A 532 -16.86 28.82 -12.75
CA ALA A 532 -16.85 29.10 -11.31
C ALA A 532 -17.99 28.36 -10.60
N ALA A 533 -19.21 28.38 -11.16
CA ALA A 533 -20.36 27.65 -10.60
C ALA A 533 -20.16 26.12 -10.61
N LEU A 534 -19.62 25.57 -11.71
CA LEU A 534 -19.29 24.15 -11.81
C LEU A 534 -18.15 23.76 -10.85
N LEU A 535 -17.15 24.62 -10.62
CA LEU A 535 -16.11 24.39 -9.64
C LEU A 535 -16.70 24.27 -8.23
N VAL A 536 -17.58 25.21 -7.86
CA VAL A 536 -18.26 25.17 -6.56
C VAL A 536 -19.13 23.91 -6.45
N LEU A 537 -19.89 23.57 -7.51
CA LEU A 537 -20.75 22.39 -7.53
C LEU A 537 -19.94 21.10 -7.30
N CYS A 538 -18.86 20.90 -8.07
CA CYS A 538 -18.00 19.72 -7.93
C CYS A 538 -17.30 19.69 -6.58
N LEU A 539 -16.81 20.85 -6.09
CA LEU A 539 -16.15 20.94 -4.80
C LEU A 539 -17.13 20.59 -3.67
N VAL A 540 -18.33 21.15 -3.66
CA VAL A 540 -19.36 20.86 -2.63
C VAL A 540 -19.74 19.38 -2.66
N ASP A 541 -20.03 18.82 -3.83
CA ASP A 541 -20.39 17.41 -4.01
C ASP A 541 -19.33 16.49 -3.43
N MET A 542 -18.10 16.62 -3.94
CA MET A 542 -17.03 15.67 -3.63
C MET A 542 -16.41 15.92 -2.24
N TRP A 543 -16.44 17.17 -1.74
CA TRP A 543 -16.03 17.49 -0.36
C TRP A 543 -16.95 16.83 0.66
N GLN A 544 -18.26 16.91 0.47
CA GLN A 544 -19.21 16.26 1.38
C GLN A 544 -19.03 14.74 1.42
N VAL A 545 -18.82 14.11 0.27
CA VAL A 545 -18.55 12.67 0.21
C VAL A 545 -17.19 12.37 0.84
N GLY A 546 -16.16 13.15 0.54
CA GLY A 546 -14.82 12.99 1.13
C GLY A 546 -14.81 13.07 2.66
N LYS A 547 -15.59 14.01 3.24
CA LYS A 547 -15.71 14.17 4.70
C LYS A 547 -16.43 13.01 5.40
N ARG A 548 -17.12 12.13 4.70
CA ARG A 548 -17.63 10.87 5.29
C ARG A 548 -16.47 9.93 5.69
N TYR A 549 -15.34 9.96 4.96
CA TYR A 549 -14.24 9.01 5.05
C TYR A 549 -12.93 9.59 5.57
N LEU A 550 -12.75 10.91 5.48
CA LEU A 550 -11.62 11.64 6.06
C LEU A 550 -12.17 12.88 6.78
N ASN A 551 -12.58 12.71 8.02
CA ASN A 551 -13.20 13.72 8.85
C ASN A 551 -12.32 14.13 10.04
N ASP A 552 -12.78 15.13 10.79
CA ASP A 552 -12.00 15.73 11.87
C ASP A 552 -11.92 14.84 13.13
N GLU A 553 -12.80 13.84 13.28
CA GLU A 553 -12.81 12.87 14.39
C GLU A 553 -11.63 11.88 14.34
N MET A 554 -11.05 11.69 13.16
CA MET A 554 -9.88 10.80 12.96
C MET A 554 -8.58 11.40 13.47
N PHE A 555 -8.59 12.66 13.90
CA PHE A 555 -7.40 13.38 14.33
C PHE A 555 -7.28 13.37 15.84
N VAL A 556 -6.11 12.98 16.33
CA VAL A 556 -5.76 12.86 17.76
C VAL A 556 -4.73 13.92 18.18
N PRO A 557 -4.58 14.22 19.46
CA PRO A 557 -3.48 15.04 19.96
C PRO A 557 -2.12 14.49 19.51
N LYS A 558 -1.19 15.40 19.21
CA LYS A 558 0.16 15.03 18.74
C LYS A 558 0.89 14.11 19.73
N SER A 559 0.63 14.29 21.04
CA SER A 559 1.19 13.44 22.10
C SER A 559 0.84 11.95 21.95
N GLU A 560 -0.32 11.63 21.38
CA GLU A 560 -0.72 10.24 21.16
C GLU A 560 0.10 9.55 20.04
N ARG A 561 0.63 10.32 19.09
CA ARG A 561 1.51 9.79 18.04
C ARG A 561 2.98 9.80 18.46
N ASP A 562 3.45 10.89 19.04
CA ASP A 562 4.88 11.10 19.35
C ASP A 562 5.34 10.21 20.52
N MET A 563 4.39 9.73 21.32
CA MET A 563 4.61 8.69 22.32
C MET A 563 3.62 7.54 22.08
N PRO A 564 3.70 6.87 20.92
CA PRO A 564 2.67 5.93 20.47
C PRO A 564 2.54 4.72 21.38
N GLN A 565 3.53 4.46 22.26
CA GLN A 565 3.53 3.30 23.14
C GLN A 565 4.28 3.58 24.43
N GLN A 566 3.58 3.34 25.53
CA GLN A 566 4.18 3.31 26.86
C GLN A 566 4.58 1.86 27.19
N PRO A 567 5.79 1.63 27.70
CA PRO A 567 6.18 0.28 28.10
C PRO A 567 5.28 -0.20 29.23
N THR A 568 4.75 -1.40 29.09
CA THR A 568 4.00 -2.07 30.15
C THR A 568 4.96 -2.49 31.29
N ALA A 569 4.40 -2.84 32.45
CA ALA A 569 5.22 -3.42 33.53
C ALA A 569 5.97 -4.69 33.07
N THR A 570 5.38 -5.44 32.15
CA THR A 570 5.98 -6.64 31.53
C THR A 570 7.17 -6.26 30.65
N ASP A 571 7.05 -5.21 29.83
CA ASP A 571 8.16 -4.74 28.98
C ASP A 571 9.33 -4.22 29.83
N ILE A 572 9.03 -3.47 30.89
CA ILE A 572 10.05 -2.98 31.84
C ILE A 572 10.79 -4.15 32.49
N GLU A 573 10.10 -5.20 32.88
CA GLU A 573 10.70 -6.39 33.52
C GLU A 573 11.60 -7.14 32.53
N ILE A 574 11.14 -7.39 31.28
CA ILE A 574 11.94 -8.05 30.23
C ILE A 574 13.20 -7.24 29.93
N ASN A 575 13.10 -5.92 29.87
CA ASN A 575 14.23 -5.02 29.56
C ASN A 575 15.30 -4.93 30.66
N LYS A 576 15.10 -5.54 31.83
CA LYS A 576 16.12 -5.75 32.83
C LYS A 576 17.17 -6.79 32.39
N ASP A 577 16.81 -7.69 31.49
CA ASP A 577 17.74 -8.64 30.90
C ASP A 577 18.67 -7.91 29.92
N LYS A 578 19.97 -7.87 30.24
CA LYS A 578 21.02 -7.18 29.46
C LYS A 578 21.74 -8.10 28.49
N SER A 579 21.19 -9.28 28.20
CA SER A 579 21.70 -10.13 27.11
C SER A 579 21.69 -9.37 25.78
N LEU A 580 22.72 -9.55 24.97
CA LEU A 580 22.91 -8.79 23.73
C LEU A 580 21.81 -9.02 22.69
N ASP A 581 21.31 -10.26 22.62
CA ASP A 581 20.27 -10.63 21.68
C ASP A 581 19.40 -11.77 22.20
N TYR A 582 18.09 -11.60 22.08
CA TYR A 582 17.05 -12.60 22.32
C TYR A 582 15.75 -12.10 21.71
N ARG A 583 14.80 -13.01 21.52
CA ARG A 583 13.48 -12.68 20.95
C ARG A 583 12.36 -12.87 21.97
N VAL A 584 11.29 -12.12 21.74
CA VAL A 584 10.08 -12.12 22.55
C VAL A 584 8.89 -12.56 21.71
N LEU A 585 8.02 -13.38 22.29
CA LEU A 585 6.74 -13.76 21.70
C LEU A 585 5.60 -13.21 22.58
N ASN A 586 4.71 -12.43 21.99
CA ASN A 586 3.58 -11.85 22.68
C ASN A 586 2.31 -12.66 22.40
N PHE A 587 1.79 -13.36 23.42
CA PHE A 587 0.53 -14.08 23.36
C PHE A 587 -0.69 -13.19 23.63
N ALA A 588 -0.50 -11.97 24.14
CA ALA A 588 -1.58 -11.06 24.47
C ALA A 588 -2.03 -10.22 23.27
N SER A 589 -1.30 -10.26 22.16
CA SER A 589 -1.57 -9.50 20.93
C SER A 589 -1.85 -10.43 19.75
N ASN A 590 -2.29 -9.84 18.62
CA ASN A 590 -2.30 -10.53 17.33
C ASN A 590 -0.88 -10.56 16.74
N THR A 591 -0.05 -11.47 17.23
CA THR A 591 1.40 -11.58 17.05
C THR A 591 1.89 -11.29 15.62
N PHE A 592 1.14 -11.71 14.57
CA PHE A 592 1.54 -11.55 13.18
C PHE A 592 0.82 -10.41 12.46
N ASN A 593 0.12 -9.56 13.21
CA ASN A 593 -0.60 -8.39 12.65
C ASN A 593 -0.44 -7.14 13.51
N GLU A 594 0.67 -7.03 14.26
CA GLU A 594 1.00 -5.88 15.10
C GLU A 594 2.51 -5.61 15.10
N ASN A 595 2.92 -4.40 15.47
CA ASN A 595 4.32 -4.00 15.64
C ASN A 595 4.56 -3.27 16.99
N GLU A 596 3.67 -3.43 17.94
CA GLU A 596 3.81 -2.86 19.28
C GLU A 596 4.90 -3.58 20.08
N THR A 597 4.88 -4.92 20.00
CA THR A 597 5.94 -5.73 20.62
C THR A 597 7.32 -5.37 20.08
N SER A 598 7.42 -5.12 18.76
CA SER A 598 8.69 -4.79 18.11
C SER A 598 9.23 -3.40 18.45
N TYR A 599 8.41 -2.53 19.02
CA TYR A 599 8.86 -1.24 19.52
C TYR A 599 9.77 -1.37 20.75
N PHE A 600 9.52 -2.34 21.61
CA PHE A 600 10.27 -2.56 22.86
C PHE A 600 11.23 -3.74 22.81
N HIS A 601 10.97 -4.73 21.93
CA HIS A 601 11.67 -6.01 21.90
C HIS A 601 11.89 -6.50 20.47
N LYS A 602 12.86 -7.39 20.27
CA LYS A 602 12.98 -8.14 19.03
C LYS A 602 11.90 -9.22 19.01
N SER A 603 10.97 -9.11 18.06
CA SER A 603 9.76 -9.93 18.03
C SER A 603 9.90 -11.14 17.10
N ILE A 604 9.33 -12.26 17.51
CA ILE A 604 9.04 -13.42 16.61
C ILE A 604 7.94 -13.05 15.60
N GLY A 605 7.02 -12.18 16.01
CA GLY A 605 5.91 -11.69 15.20
C GLY A 605 6.22 -10.42 14.43
N GLY A 606 5.16 -9.72 14.06
CA GLY A 606 5.21 -8.45 13.36
C GLY A 606 4.18 -8.32 12.24
N TYR A 607 4.04 -7.12 11.72
CA TYR A 607 3.19 -6.79 10.58
C TYR A 607 4.00 -6.14 9.47
N HIS A 608 4.18 -6.84 8.34
CA HIS A 608 4.81 -6.31 7.14
C HIS A 608 4.38 -7.07 5.88
N PRO A 609 3.95 -6.38 4.80
CA PRO A 609 3.41 -7.04 3.60
C PRO A 609 4.46 -7.74 2.73
N ALA A 610 5.74 -7.49 2.98
CA ALA A 610 6.87 -8.07 2.24
C ALA A 610 7.79 -8.91 3.14
N LYS A 611 7.28 -9.57 4.17
CA LYS A 611 8.05 -10.49 5.01
C LYS A 611 8.67 -11.63 4.18
N LEU A 612 9.70 -12.28 4.70
CA LEU A 612 10.35 -13.41 4.04
C LEU A 612 9.38 -14.59 3.89
N ARG A 613 9.31 -15.18 2.69
CA ARG A 613 8.39 -16.28 2.38
C ARG A 613 8.67 -17.51 3.23
N ARG A 614 9.92 -17.93 3.34
CA ARG A 614 10.31 -19.07 4.19
C ARG A 614 9.90 -18.89 5.64
N TYR A 615 9.99 -17.66 6.16
CA TYR A 615 9.54 -17.38 7.51
C TYR A 615 8.02 -17.51 7.65
N GLN A 616 7.24 -17.04 6.67
CA GLN A 616 5.79 -17.22 6.66
C GLN A 616 5.41 -18.70 6.59
N GLU A 617 6.11 -19.50 5.79
CA GLU A 617 5.89 -20.93 5.70
C GLU A 617 6.16 -21.62 7.06
N MET A 618 7.19 -21.20 7.78
CA MET A 618 7.43 -21.66 9.17
C MET A 618 6.36 -21.16 10.15
N VAL A 619 5.86 -19.94 9.97
CA VAL A 619 4.74 -19.41 10.77
C VAL A 619 3.53 -20.32 10.63
N ASP A 620 3.16 -20.68 9.40
CA ASP A 620 1.95 -21.45 9.09
C ASP A 620 2.02 -22.91 9.62
N ALA A 621 3.17 -23.57 9.45
CA ALA A 621 3.28 -25.01 9.79
C ALA A 621 3.77 -25.30 11.19
N TYR A 622 4.56 -24.43 11.76
CA TYR A 622 5.25 -24.69 13.02
C TYR A 622 5.01 -23.64 14.08
N ILE A 623 5.27 -22.37 13.81
CA ILE A 623 5.25 -21.34 14.85
C ILE A 623 3.86 -21.14 15.43
N VAL A 624 2.81 -20.98 14.61
CA VAL A 624 1.43 -20.83 15.08
C VAL A 624 0.93 -22.08 15.82
N PRO A 625 1.10 -23.32 15.31
CA PRO A 625 0.77 -24.52 16.06
C PRO A 625 1.54 -24.66 17.39
N GLU A 626 2.83 -24.32 17.42
CA GLU A 626 3.62 -24.34 18.66
C GLU A 626 3.15 -23.28 19.66
N MET A 627 2.81 -22.07 19.18
CA MET A 627 2.21 -21.02 20.01
C MET A 627 0.94 -21.50 20.69
N GLN A 628 0.04 -22.16 19.96
CA GLN A 628 -1.21 -22.70 20.51
C GLN A 628 -0.94 -23.77 21.57
N LYS A 629 -0.02 -24.72 21.30
CA LYS A 629 0.37 -25.76 22.26
C LYS A 629 1.04 -25.16 23.50
N ALA A 630 1.96 -24.20 23.30
CA ALA A 630 2.65 -23.52 24.38
C ALA A 630 1.65 -22.75 25.27
N MET A 631 0.75 -21.98 24.67
CA MET A 631 -0.26 -21.23 25.41
C MET A 631 -1.15 -22.16 26.28
N GLN A 632 -1.65 -23.26 25.71
CA GLN A 632 -2.45 -24.24 26.42
C GLN A 632 -1.68 -24.92 27.56
N ALA A 633 -0.45 -25.38 27.28
CA ALA A 633 0.37 -26.07 28.26
C ALA A 633 0.79 -25.16 29.43
N ILE A 634 1.18 -23.92 29.15
CA ILE A 634 1.56 -22.91 30.14
C ILE A 634 0.34 -22.54 31.00
N ALA A 635 -0.82 -22.30 30.40
CA ALA A 635 -2.06 -21.99 31.11
C ALA A 635 -2.45 -23.15 32.04
N ALA A 636 -2.41 -24.40 31.56
CA ALA A 636 -2.72 -25.60 32.34
C ALA A 636 -1.80 -25.84 33.57
N LYS A 637 -0.60 -25.24 33.55
CA LYS A 637 0.39 -25.30 34.62
C LYS A 637 0.48 -23.98 35.44
N GLY A 638 -0.52 -23.10 35.31
CA GLY A 638 -0.59 -21.83 36.03
C GLY A 638 0.61 -20.92 35.78
N GLY A 639 1.20 -20.96 34.60
CA GLY A 639 2.39 -20.15 34.24
C GLY A 639 3.73 -20.74 34.65
N ASN A 640 3.77 -21.94 35.24
CA ASN A 640 5.02 -22.55 35.70
C ASN A 640 5.75 -23.26 34.54
N MET A 641 6.73 -22.56 33.95
CA MET A 641 7.54 -23.07 32.82
C MET A 641 8.36 -24.33 33.13
N GLN A 642 8.71 -24.57 34.38
CA GLN A 642 9.44 -25.81 34.78
C GLN A 642 8.60 -27.06 34.66
N GLN A 643 7.27 -26.94 34.68
CA GLN A 643 6.34 -28.05 34.55
C GLN A 643 5.86 -28.29 33.10
N VAL A 644 6.34 -27.50 32.15
CA VAL A 644 6.02 -27.59 30.72
C VAL A 644 7.17 -28.32 30.00
N ASP A 645 6.87 -29.32 29.16
CA ASP A 645 7.89 -29.96 28.32
C ASP A 645 8.14 -29.13 27.06
N GLY A 646 8.82 -27.97 27.23
CA GLY A 646 9.08 -27.04 26.13
C GLY A 646 10.01 -27.58 25.05
N VAL A 647 10.79 -28.62 25.34
CA VAL A 647 11.63 -29.27 24.33
C VAL A 647 10.79 -29.94 23.25
N LYS A 648 9.70 -30.61 23.66
CA LYS A 648 8.80 -31.31 22.74
C LYS A 648 7.69 -30.45 22.16
N LEU A 649 7.21 -29.47 22.94
CA LEU A 649 6.02 -28.71 22.57
C LEU A 649 6.29 -27.57 21.60
N PHE A 650 7.48 -26.91 21.68
CA PHE A 650 7.80 -25.74 20.88
C PHE A 650 9.29 -25.65 20.47
N PRO A 651 9.83 -26.70 19.82
CA PRO A 651 11.23 -26.73 19.42
C PRO A 651 11.63 -25.61 18.44
N VAL A 652 10.72 -25.20 17.53
CA VAL A 652 10.98 -24.12 16.58
C VAL A 652 11.05 -22.75 17.28
N LEU A 653 10.20 -22.47 18.26
CA LEU A 653 10.33 -21.28 19.09
C LEU A 653 11.66 -21.27 19.86
N ASN A 654 12.12 -22.44 20.32
CA ASN A 654 13.38 -22.57 21.04
C ASN A 654 14.59 -22.27 20.14
N MET A 655 14.64 -22.83 18.92
CA MET A 655 15.73 -22.58 17.97
C MET A 655 15.78 -21.12 17.47
N LEU A 656 14.64 -20.41 17.54
CA LEU A 656 14.57 -18.97 17.25
C LEU A 656 14.99 -18.09 18.42
N ASN A 657 15.57 -18.67 19.50
CA ASN A 657 15.97 -17.94 20.71
C ASN A 657 14.83 -17.11 21.32
N THR A 658 13.61 -17.67 21.34
CA THR A 658 12.47 -17.02 21.99
C THR A 658 12.63 -17.13 23.50
N LYS A 659 13.26 -16.13 24.11
CA LYS A 659 13.66 -16.17 25.53
C LYS A 659 12.55 -15.77 26.47
N TYR A 660 11.62 -14.94 26.03
CA TYR A 660 10.50 -14.47 26.83
C TYR A 660 9.18 -14.62 26.09
N PHE A 661 8.15 -14.98 26.88
CA PHE A 661 6.74 -14.93 26.46
C PHE A 661 6.03 -13.82 27.24
N ILE A 662 5.33 -12.91 26.56
CA ILE A 662 4.38 -12.00 27.17
C ILE A 662 3.05 -12.74 27.28
N PHE A 663 2.68 -13.16 28.50
CA PHE A 663 1.53 -14.03 28.73
C PHE A 663 0.34 -13.24 29.28
N PRO A 664 -0.86 -13.38 28.67
CA PRO A 664 -2.06 -12.66 29.12
C PRO A 664 -2.61 -13.24 30.44
N LEU A 665 -3.08 -12.37 31.30
CA LEU A 665 -3.84 -12.68 32.51
C LEU A 665 -5.28 -12.22 32.38
N GLN A 666 -6.13 -12.68 33.33
CA GLN A 666 -7.49 -12.16 33.42
C GLN A 666 -7.48 -10.63 33.69
N GLY A 667 -8.41 -9.89 33.06
CA GLY A 667 -8.47 -8.44 33.19
C GLY A 667 -7.51 -7.63 32.32
N GLY A 668 -6.85 -8.29 31.31
CA GLY A 668 -6.01 -7.60 30.32
C GLY A 668 -4.58 -7.28 30.78
N ALA A 669 -4.20 -7.67 32.01
CA ALA A 669 -2.81 -7.59 32.46
C ALA A 669 -1.93 -8.66 31.77
N THR A 670 -0.62 -8.41 31.76
CA THR A 670 0.36 -9.38 31.21
C THR A 670 1.48 -9.63 32.20
N ILE A 671 2.13 -10.79 32.07
CA ILE A 671 3.35 -11.14 32.80
C ILE A 671 4.44 -11.64 31.85
N PRO A 672 5.73 -11.42 32.16
CA PRO A 672 6.83 -12.01 31.44
C PRO A 672 7.10 -13.43 31.95
N LEU A 673 7.09 -14.40 31.06
CA LEU A 673 7.51 -15.75 31.37
C LEU A 673 8.83 -16.06 30.64
N LYS A 674 9.85 -16.43 31.41
CA LYS A 674 11.15 -16.78 30.84
C LYS A 674 11.09 -18.22 30.28
N ASN A 675 11.38 -18.39 29.00
CA ASN A 675 11.54 -19.67 28.35
C ASN A 675 12.92 -20.23 28.66
N ILE A 676 12.97 -21.21 29.52
CA ILE A 676 14.21 -21.90 29.93
C ILE A 676 14.77 -22.87 28.88
N TYR A 677 14.02 -23.11 27.80
CA TYR A 677 14.36 -24.03 26.71
C TYR A 677 14.95 -23.33 25.48
N ALA A 678 14.99 -22.01 25.47
CA ALA A 678 15.58 -21.23 24.37
C ALA A 678 17.04 -21.64 24.13
N GLN A 679 17.40 -21.90 22.86
CA GLN A 679 18.73 -22.41 22.48
C GLN A 679 19.85 -21.35 22.57
N GLY A 680 19.52 -20.08 22.83
CA GLY A 680 20.50 -19.00 22.80
C GLY A 680 20.82 -18.53 21.39
N ASN A 681 21.94 -17.81 21.23
CA ASN A 681 22.31 -17.17 19.97
C ASN A 681 22.98 -18.12 18.97
N GLY A 682 23.48 -19.28 19.44
CA GLY A 682 24.07 -20.30 18.58
C GLY A 682 24.52 -21.54 19.38
N TRP A 683 24.59 -22.68 18.69
CA TRP A 683 24.97 -23.98 19.27
C TRP A 683 25.63 -24.87 18.22
N PHE A 684 26.36 -25.89 18.68
CA PHE A 684 26.89 -26.95 17.82
C PHE A 684 25.83 -28.05 17.65
N VAL A 685 25.78 -28.68 16.47
CA VAL A 685 24.98 -29.88 16.21
C VAL A 685 25.87 -31.12 16.03
N ASP A 686 25.36 -32.25 16.50
CA ASP A 686 26.07 -33.55 16.46
C ASP A 686 25.77 -34.32 15.19
N LYS A 687 24.63 -33.99 14.56
CA LYS A 687 24.12 -34.64 13.35
C LYS A 687 23.56 -33.61 12.38
N ILE A 688 23.78 -33.82 11.10
CA ILE A 688 23.12 -33.09 10.03
C ILE A 688 22.58 -34.08 9.00
N ASP A 689 21.31 -33.95 8.67
CA ASP A 689 20.65 -34.73 7.62
C ASP A 689 20.50 -33.87 6.36
N TYR A 690 21.16 -34.29 5.28
CA TYR A 690 21.03 -33.64 3.98
C TYR A 690 19.89 -34.27 3.19
N VAL A 691 18.93 -33.46 2.80
CA VAL A 691 17.70 -33.87 2.12
C VAL A 691 17.66 -33.34 0.68
N ALA A 692 16.83 -33.96 -0.16
CA ALA A 692 16.87 -33.75 -1.61
C ALA A 692 16.43 -32.33 -2.05
N ASP A 693 15.52 -31.70 -1.32
CA ASP A 693 14.89 -30.46 -1.70
C ASP A 693 14.29 -29.72 -0.48
N ALA A 694 13.79 -28.53 -0.74
CA ALA A 694 13.17 -27.66 0.26
C ALA A 694 11.90 -28.28 0.91
N ASN A 695 11.12 -29.13 0.20
CA ASN A 695 9.95 -29.80 0.77
C ASN A 695 10.38 -30.80 1.83
N ALA A 696 11.42 -31.57 1.55
CA ALA A 696 11.97 -32.56 2.48
C ALA A 696 12.61 -31.84 3.69
N GLU A 697 13.39 -30.75 3.46
CA GLU A 697 13.95 -29.94 4.55
C GLU A 697 12.84 -29.41 5.46
N TYR A 698 11.81 -28.81 4.87
CA TYR A 698 10.66 -28.27 5.59
C TYR A 698 9.92 -29.35 6.42
N ALA A 699 9.71 -30.54 5.86
CA ALA A 699 9.01 -31.63 6.54
C ALA A 699 9.82 -32.25 7.69
N GLU A 700 11.15 -32.24 7.60
CA GLU A 700 12.03 -32.84 8.61
C GLU A 700 12.27 -31.94 9.82
N VAL A 701 12.15 -30.60 9.70
CA VAL A 701 12.32 -29.65 10.83
C VAL A 701 11.46 -30.01 12.02
N GLY A 702 10.25 -30.50 11.81
CA GLY A 702 9.31 -30.88 12.88
C GLY A 702 9.62 -32.25 13.54
N LYS A 703 10.61 -32.98 13.06
CA LYS A 703 10.92 -34.36 13.51
C LYS A 703 12.26 -34.46 14.24
N ILE A 704 13.20 -33.54 14.00
CA ILE A 704 14.54 -33.53 14.58
C ILE A 704 14.55 -32.94 15.99
N ASP A 705 15.54 -33.37 16.79
CA ASP A 705 15.87 -32.66 18.02
C ASP A 705 16.79 -31.47 17.69
N VAL A 706 16.20 -30.29 17.51
CA VAL A 706 16.89 -29.05 17.08
C VAL A 706 18.09 -28.67 17.97
N ARG A 707 18.21 -29.26 19.16
CA ARG A 707 19.35 -29.02 20.07
C ARG A 707 20.62 -29.77 19.62
N HIS A 708 20.47 -30.89 18.96
CA HIS A 708 21.52 -31.83 18.59
C HIS A 708 21.61 -32.08 17.09
N GLU A 709 20.50 -31.88 16.39
CA GLU A 709 20.37 -32.23 14.98
C GLU A 709 20.02 -30.99 14.15
N ALA A 710 20.45 -31.00 12.91
CA ALA A 710 20.04 -30.07 11.88
C ALA A 710 19.63 -30.80 10.62
N VAL A 711 18.76 -30.21 9.85
CA VAL A 711 18.42 -30.62 8.49
C VAL A 711 18.79 -29.52 7.50
N ALA A 712 19.33 -29.89 6.34
CA ALA A 712 19.69 -28.96 5.30
C ALA A 712 19.37 -29.52 3.91
N ASP A 713 19.04 -28.62 3.00
CA ASP A 713 19.00 -28.95 1.59
C ASP A 713 20.40 -29.39 1.11
N LYS A 714 20.44 -30.43 0.28
CA LYS A 714 21.66 -31.05 -0.23
C LYS A 714 22.62 -30.04 -0.93
N GLN A 715 22.10 -28.95 -1.46
CA GLN A 715 22.92 -27.89 -2.05
C GLN A 715 23.96 -27.30 -1.06
N PHE A 716 23.70 -27.38 0.27
CA PHE A 716 24.60 -26.88 1.32
C PHE A 716 25.57 -27.94 1.84
N GLU A 717 25.53 -29.20 1.37
CA GLU A 717 26.41 -30.27 1.80
C GLU A 717 27.89 -29.94 1.56
N ALA A 718 28.22 -29.36 0.40
CA ALA A 718 29.57 -28.94 0.07
C ALA A 718 30.10 -27.82 0.98
N VAL A 719 29.21 -26.95 1.48
CA VAL A 719 29.52 -25.81 2.34
C VAL A 719 29.68 -26.23 3.80
N LEU A 720 28.74 -27.01 4.31
CA LEU A 720 28.67 -27.37 5.73
C LEU A 720 29.41 -28.66 6.06
N GLY A 721 29.56 -29.61 5.12
CA GLY A 721 30.19 -30.89 5.33
C GLY A 721 29.46 -31.76 6.37
N GLN A 722 30.20 -32.56 7.11
CA GLN A 722 29.65 -33.49 8.12
C GLN A 722 29.69 -32.88 9.52
N ALA A 723 28.64 -33.12 10.30
CA ALA A 723 28.67 -32.82 11.72
C ALA A 723 29.71 -33.63 12.46
N LYS A 724 30.21 -33.16 13.59
CA LYS A 724 31.18 -33.81 14.43
C LYS A 724 30.54 -34.33 15.69
N ALA A 725 31.11 -35.40 16.26
CA ALA A 725 30.67 -35.96 17.51
C ALA A 725 30.57 -34.90 18.61
N ASN A 726 29.57 -35.11 19.49
CA ASN A 726 29.27 -34.17 20.57
C ASN A 726 30.52 -33.85 21.42
N ASP A 727 30.75 -32.58 21.64
CA ASP A 727 31.69 -32.02 22.62
C ASP A 727 30.89 -31.30 23.70
N SER A 728 30.70 -31.94 24.83
CA SER A 728 29.94 -31.37 25.96
C SER A 728 30.58 -30.06 26.53
N THR A 729 31.79 -29.73 26.09
CA THR A 729 32.49 -28.50 26.47
C THR A 729 32.40 -27.40 25.40
N ALA A 730 31.75 -27.72 24.28
CA ALA A 730 31.59 -26.75 23.19
C ALA A 730 30.75 -25.58 23.62
N THR A 731 31.14 -24.39 23.20
CA THR A 731 30.47 -23.14 23.56
C THR A 731 30.34 -22.22 22.36
N VAL A 732 29.22 -21.54 22.27
CA VAL A 732 28.99 -20.45 21.32
C VAL A 732 28.53 -19.24 22.12
N LYS A 733 29.23 -18.12 22.01
CA LYS A 733 28.92 -16.90 22.76
C LYS A 733 28.87 -15.73 21.79
N LEU A 734 27.75 -14.99 21.79
CA LEU A 734 27.68 -13.69 21.12
C LEU A 734 28.44 -12.64 21.93
N ASP A 735 29.46 -12.03 21.33
CA ASP A 735 30.33 -11.04 21.99
C ASP A 735 29.97 -9.62 21.58
N LYS A 736 29.49 -9.41 20.33
CA LYS A 736 29.05 -8.12 19.82
C LYS A 736 27.80 -8.28 18.95
N TYR A 737 26.86 -7.39 19.15
CA TYR A 737 25.62 -7.30 18.39
C TYR A 737 25.44 -5.92 17.76
N GLU A 738 25.29 -5.90 16.47
CA GLU A 738 24.70 -4.83 15.67
C GLU A 738 23.70 -5.46 14.67
N PRO A 739 22.66 -4.77 14.23
CA PRO A 739 21.66 -5.37 13.35
C PRO A 739 22.26 -6.05 12.12
N ASN A 740 23.30 -5.47 11.54
CA ASN A 740 23.99 -5.90 10.34
C ASN A 740 25.38 -6.50 10.56
N ASN A 741 25.84 -6.64 11.83
CA ASN A 741 27.14 -7.20 12.15
C ASN A 741 27.12 -7.90 13.50
N LEU A 742 27.39 -9.21 13.49
CA LEU A 742 27.36 -10.08 14.67
C LEU A 742 28.71 -10.74 14.84
N GLN A 743 29.26 -10.70 16.05
CA GLN A 743 30.53 -11.37 16.35
C GLN A 743 30.34 -12.41 17.46
N TYR A 744 30.78 -13.61 17.17
CA TYR A 744 30.73 -14.75 18.09
C TYR A 744 32.11 -15.28 18.42
N THR A 745 32.33 -15.70 19.66
CA THR A 745 33.36 -16.62 20.04
C THR A 745 32.80 -18.03 20.10
N VAL A 746 33.33 -18.92 19.27
CA VAL A 746 32.99 -20.35 19.25
C VAL A 746 34.14 -21.17 19.71
N ASN A 747 33.92 -22.23 20.48
CA ASN A 747 35.00 -23.09 20.95
C ASN A 747 34.51 -24.55 20.98
N SER A 748 35.24 -25.45 20.33
CA SER A 748 34.96 -26.89 20.32
C SER A 748 36.27 -27.67 20.11
N LYS A 749 36.46 -28.71 20.86
CA LYS A 749 37.61 -29.62 20.68
C LYS A 749 37.58 -30.38 19.37
N ASN A 750 36.39 -30.65 18.89
CA ASN A 750 36.14 -31.44 17.68
C ASN A 750 35.93 -30.57 16.44
N GLY A 751 35.68 -29.26 16.61
CA GLY A 751 35.11 -28.42 15.57
C GLY A 751 33.68 -28.84 15.24
N GLY A 752 33.19 -28.53 14.05
CA GLY A 752 31.89 -28.95 13.56
C GLY A 752 31.00 -27.81 13.11
N ILE A 753 29.71 -28.11 12.95
CA ILE A 753 28.69 -27.17 12.43
C ILE A 753 28.12 -26.37 13.59
N VAL A 754 28.25 -25.05 13.48
CA VAL A 754 27.60 -24.07 14.37
C VAL A 754 26.35 -23.58 13.71
N VAL A 755 25.21 -23.72 14.37
CA VAL A 755 23.91 -23.14 13.98
C VAL A 755 23.70 -21.86 14.78
N PHE A 756 23.28 -20.78 14.10
CA PHE A 756 22.90 -19.52 14.71
C PHE A 756 21.40 -19.33 14.65
N SER A 757 20.80 -18.79 15.72
CA SER A 757 19.37 -18.48 15.75
C SER A 757 18.98 -17.27 14.87
N GLU A 758 19.76 -17.02 13.82
CA GLU A 758 19.63 -15.91 12.90
C GLU A 758 18.98 -16.34 11.57
N ILE A 759 18.05 -15.53 11.08
CA ILE A 759 17.33 -15.85 9.85
C ILE A 759 18.25 -15.75 8.64
N TYR A 760 18.32 -16.82 7.86
CA TYR A 760 19.10 -16.89 6.63
C TYR A 760 18.51 -15.98 5.55
N TYR A 761 19.37 -15.18 4.94
CA TYR A 761 19.06 -14.38 3.76
C TYR A 761 20.30 -14.29 2.86
N PRO A 762 20.17 -14.42 1.52
CA PRO A 762 21.30 -14.27 0.62
C PRO A 762 21.97 -12.90 0.74
N GLY A 763 23.30 -12.89 0.76
CA GLY A 763 24.09 -11.65 0.87
C GLY A 763 24.69 -11.40 2.25
N TRP A 764 24.32 -12.15 3.28
CA TRP A 764 25.10 -12.25 4.51
C TRP A 764 26.44 -12.92 4.21
N LYS A 765 27.50 -12.41 4.75
CA LYS A 765 28.88 -12.94 4.65
C LYS A 765 29.31 -13.46 6.00
N ALA A 766 30.10 -14.51 6.00
CA ALA A 766 30.71 -15.05 7.22
C ALA A 766 32.23 -15.03 7.11
N THR A 767 32.91 -14.75 8.23
CA THR A 767 34.36 -14.97 8.36
C THR A 767 34.64 -15.77 9.63
N VAL A 768 35.63 -16.63 9.55
CA VAL A 768 36.21 -17.34 10.71
C VAL A 768 37.65 -16.90 10.85
N ASP A 769 37.99 -16.28 11.97
CA ASP A 769 39.30 -15.68 12.24
C ASP A 769 39.76 -14.71 11.12
N GLY A 770 38.81 -13.95 10.57
CA GLY A 770 39.06 -13.00 9.48
C GLY A 770 39.14 -13.62 8.08
N GLN A 771 39.10 -14.95 7.95
CA GLN A 771 39.04 -15.63 6.64
C GLN A 771 37.60 -15.82 6.20
N SER A 772 37.29 -15.44 4.94
CA SER A 772 35.94 -15.61 4.38
C SER A 772 35.57 -17.09 4.28
N VAL A 773 34.40 -17.44 4.79
CA VAL A 773 33.80 -18.76 4.68
C VAL A 773 32.41 -18.64 4.07
N GLU A 774 31.97 -19.69 3.41
CA GLU A 774 30.61 -19.72 2.86
C GLU A 774 29.60 -20.01 3.97
N LEU A 775 28.45 -19.33 3.92
CA LEU A 775 27.38 -19.44 4.91
C LEU A 775 26.34 -20.46 4.39
N GLY A 776 26.04 -21.48 5.18
CA GLY A 776 24.99 -22.45 4.90
C GLY A 776 23.65 -22.07 5.51
N ARG A 777 22.58 -22.69 4.99
CA ARG A 777 21.24 -22.66 5.57
C ARG A 777 20.90 -24.03 6.14
N VAL A 778 20.36 -24.04 7.34
CA VAL A 778 19.83 -25.24 8.03
C VAL A 778 18.44 -24.95 8.61
N ASN A 779 17.74 -26.01 8.93
CA ASN A 779 16.42 -25.95 9.57
C ASN A 779 15.46 -24.99 8.83
N TYR A 780 15.60 -24.97 7.51
CA TYR A 780 14.81 -24.18 6.55
C TYR A 780 15.03 -22.66 6.59
N ILE A 781 15.36 -22.09 7.75
CA ILE A 781 15.45 -20.63 7.93
C ILE A 781 16.69 -20.14 8.70
N LEU A 782 17.53 -21.00 9.25
CA LEU A 782 18.67 -20.59 10.09
C LEU A 782 20.00 -20.59 9.35
N ARG A 783 20.94 -19.78 9.85
CA ARG A 783 22.33 -19.72 9.35
C ARG A 783 23.21 -20.75 10.03
N ALA A 784 24.17 -21.29 9.30
CA ALA A 784 25.18 -22.18 9.86
C ALA A 784 26.54 -22.00 9.18
N VAL A 785 27.61 -22.28 9.93
CA VAL A 785 28.98 -22.35 9.42
C VAL A 785 29.68 -23.60 9.96
N ASN A 786 30.65 -24.11 9.22
CA ASN A 786 31.54 -25.17 9.71
C ASN A 786 32.84 -24.55 10.24
N VAL A 787 33.25 -24.94 11.45
CA VAL A 787 34.48 -24.45 12.09
C VAL A 787 35.43 -25.60 12.40
N LYS A 788 36.74 -25.33 12.36
CA LYS A 788 37.78 -26.30 12.72
C LYS A 788 37.80 -26.52 14.24
N PRO A 789 38.48 -27.58 14.72
CA PRO A 789 38.78 -27.72 16.15
C PRO A 789 39.50 -26.52 16.74
N GLY A 790 39.04 -26.09 17.93
CA GLY A 790 39.66 -24.98 18.66
C GLY A 790 38.72 -23.84 18.98
N LYS A 791 39.30 -22.73 19.39
CA LYS A 791 38.61 -21.47 19.65
C LYS A 791 38.70 -20.56 18.42
N HIS A 792 37.60 -20.06 17.93
CA HIS A 792 37.50 -19.21 16.74
C HIS A 792 36.60 -18.01 16.98
N ILE A 793 36.85 -16.93 16.22
CA ILE A 793 35.99 -15.77 16.13
C ILE A 793 35.21 -15.87 14.80
N VAL A 794 33.89 -15.97 14.90
CA VAL A 794 32.99 -15.96 13.75
C VAL A 794 32.34 -14.60 13.66
N VAL A 795 32.44 -13.95 12.50
CA VAL A 795 31.74 -12.68 12.22
C VAL A 795 30.77 -12.90 11.09
N LEU A 796 29.50 -12.53 11.33
CA LEU A 796 28.44 -12.47 10.32
C LEU A 796 28.19 -11.01 9.96
N ASP A 797 28.26 -10.68 8.68
CA ASP A 797 28.20 -9.30 8.20
C ASP A 797 27.27 -9.12 7.01
N PHE A 798 26.45 -8.06 7.03
CA PHE A 798 25.51 -7.73 5.97
C PHE A 798 25.69 -6.29 5.46
N HIS A 799 26.65 -6.13 4.56
CA HIS A 799 26.92 -4.88 3.85
C HIS A 799 26.90 -5.12 2.33
N PRO A 800 25.76 -4.95 1.65
CA PRO A 800 25.65 -5.15 0.21
C PRO A 800 26.52 -4.17 -0.57
N THR A 801 27.57 -4.64 -1.23
CA THR A 801 28.48 -3.81 -2.04
C THR A 801 27.80 -3.18 -3.26
N SER A 802 26.67 -3.74 -3.70
CA SER A 802 25.85 -3.19 -4.78
C SER A 802 25.31 -1.79 -4.49
N ILE A 803 25.24 -1.37 -3.21
CA ILE A 803 24.76 -0.04 -2.83
C ILE A 803 25.68 1.04 -3.42
N SER A 804 26.98 0.93 -3.26
CA SER A 804 27.92 1.94 -3.77
C SER A 804 27.85 2.08 -5.29
N THR A 805 27.74 0.98 -6.02
CA THR A 805 27.60 0.97 -7.49
C THR A 805 26.29 1.65 -7.94
N THR A 806 25.18 1.28 -7.32
CA THR A 806 23.88 1.84 -7.69
C THR A 806 23.76 3.31 -7.30
N GLU A 807 24.33 3.73 -6.18
CA GLU A 807 24.41 5.12 -5.76
C GLU A 807 25.24 5.97 -6.73
N THR A 808 26.38 5.47 -7.21
CA THR A 808 27.20 6.17 -8.23
C THR A 808 26.38 6.45 -9.50
N ILE A 809 25.65 5.45 -9.99
CA ILE A 809 24.78 5.63 -11.19
C ILE A 809 23.68 6.66 -10.91
N ALA A 810 23.10 6.62 -9.71
CA ALA A 810 22.06 7.56 -9.31
C ALA A 810 22.58 8.99 -9.29
N TYR A 811 23.74 9.25 -8.72
CA TYR A 811 24.37 10.59 -8.72
C TYR A 811 24.69 11.10 -10.13
N ILE A 812 25.22 10.25 -11.02
CA ILE A 812 25.46 10.61 -12.43
C ILE A 812 24.13 11.03 -13.08
N SER A 813 23.05 10.29 -12.83
CA SER A 813 21.73 10.58 -13.40
C SER A 813 21.13 11.88 -12.87
N ILE A 814 21.34 12.20 -11.59
CA ILE A 814 20.95 13.51 -11.01
C ILE A 814 21.70 14.65 -11.70
N VAL A 815 23.01 14.50 -11.92
CA VAL A 815 23.81 15.51 -12.62
C VAL A 815 23.29 15.74 -14.04
N ILE A 816 22.97 14.69 -14.79
CA ILE A 816 22.38 14.79 -16.13
C ILE A 816 21.06 15.58 -16.10
N LEU A 817 20.18 15.28 -15.14
CA LEU A 817 18.91 16.01 -14.98
C LEU A 817 19.14 17.48 -14.66
N LEU A 818 20.07 17.80 -13.76
CA LEU A 818 20.41 19.20 -13.40
C LEU A 818 20.97 19.96 -14.61
N LEU A 819 21.84 19.34 -15.41
CA LEU A 819 22.36 19.94 -16.64
C LEU A 819 21.23 20.20 -17.66
N ALA A 820 20.25 19.30 -17.79
CA ALA A 820 19.09 19.51 -18.65
C ALA A 820 18.25 20.71 -18.18
N ILE A 821 18.03 20.84 -16.87
CA ILE A 821 17.30 21.97 -16.26
C ILE A 821 18.07 23.29 -16.50
N ALA A 822 19.36 23.29 -16.24
CA ALA A 822 20.21 24.48 -16.48
C ALA A 822 20.21 24.89 -17.96
N GLY A 823 20.32 23.92 -18.87
CA GLY A 823 20.24 24.13 -20.31
C GLY A 823 18.90 24.73 -20.76
N ALA A 824 17.79 24.25 -20.18
CA ALA A 824 16.46 24.83 -20.42
C ALA A 824 16.38 26.28 -19.95
N GLY A 825 16.87 26.56 -18.73
CA GLY A 825 16.94 27.92 -18.19
C GLY A 825 17.76 28.88 -19.07
N TYR A 826 18.93 28.43 -19.53
CA TYR A 826 19.79 29.19 -20.43
C TYR A 826 19.11 29.50 -21.79
N MET A 827 18.43 28.49 -22.38
CA MET A 827 17.72 28.69 -23.64
C MET A 827 16.55 29.66 -23.53
N GLU A 828 15.82 29.62 -22.41
CA GLU A 828 14.75 30.60 -22.14
C GLU A 828 15.31 31.99 -21.88
N TRP A 829 16.47 32.12 -21.20
CA TRP A 829 17.15 33.40 -20.99
C TRP A 829 17.65 34.01 -22.31
N LYS A 830 18.21 33.18 -23.22
CA LYS A 830 18.69 33.63 -24.51
C LYS A 830 17.59 34.10 -25.49
N LYS A 831 16.32 33.65 -25.29
CA LYS A 831 15.16 34.08 -26.06
C LYS A 831 14.61 35.46 -25.64
N LYS A 832 15.01 35.93 -24.48
CA LYS A 832 14.64 37.21 -23.90
C LYS A 832 15.66 38.30 -24.28
#